data_b16eba9a8730df350bb4bbbe63e5c30a
#
_entry.id   b16eba9a8730df350bb4bbbe63e5c30a
#
_cell.length_a   1.000
_cell.length_b   1.000
_cell.length_c   1.000
_cell.angle_alpha   90.00
_cell.angle_beta   90.00
_cell.angle_gamma   90.00
#
_symmetry.space_group_name_H-M   'P 1'
#
loop_
_entity.id
_entity.type
_entity.pdbx_description
1 polymer ?
#
loop_
_entity_poly.entity_id
_entity_poly.type
_entity_poly.pdbx_seq_one_letter_code
_entity_poly.pdbx_strand_id
1 'polypeptide(L)'
;MTFPACSDPRRVVPDVTVSRRARRVLPLVVAALLAPFVAIGAFAAEPFTVRDIRVEGVQRTEAGTIFSYLPIKVGERVDDEKLSQAVKALYATGFFRDVRLERQGDVLVVVVQERPTISSLTLSGNKEFDTETIKKALKEIGLTESRIFDRSALERGEQELKRQYITRGLYGAKVQTTVTPQERNRVAITFTIDEGSASKIAGINIIGAKAFSEKQLLDEMKLTTPGWLTWYTKDDQYSKQKLSADLEALRSFYQNRGYLEFNVDSTQVQITPDKEDIYITINITEGPRFTVSDVAIAGDLAVPEPELRALVRLKPGDVYSRERLQASVKDISDRVGIEGYAFANVNAVPEIDRAKNTVAFTVYVDPGRRVYVRKINITGNARTRDEVIRREARQLEGAWFDGSRIERSKIRIRRLGYFEDVNVETQPVAGTSDQIDVEFTVTEKSTGNLLAGVGYSSSEGVVFNASVSQQNVFGSGNAVAVGINTSKINRTISGLFTQPYWTVDGVSRTIELYQKNIDPTSLSVSQYSSATIGGAIGFGVPITESDTVNLGFRIDHTTITLFSQSPPLYIDYVNQFGSTTNSYIVTAGWARDTRDDILYPNQGRLQSLFVEVGLPIDNVSYYKAEYINQWFWPIYPPFVLMLRGNLGYADGYNGKPLPFFKTFYAGGVGSVRGYETSSLGPRDIYGNSLGGKRKIVGNAELFYPFLKGEKAVRGSVFVDAGQIYADGLEPEFESFRFSAGVGLAWNSPLGPLKFSYAIPLQSKPGDKIQRFQFQVGTVF
;
A
#
# COMPACT_ATOMS: atom_id res chain seq x y z
N MET A 1 34.34 11.46 60.10
CA MET A 1 33.75 12.06 61.32
C MET A 1 32.28 11.76 61.33
N THR A 2 31.95 10.85 62.22
CA THR A 2 30.76 10.71 63.07
C THR A 2 29.36 10.79 62.42
N PHE A 3 28.78 9.62 62.39
CA PHE A 3 27.32 9.38 62.52
C PHE A 3 26.76 10.05 63.81
N PRO A 4 25.44 10.27 63.92
CA PRO A 4 24.65 9.19 64.47
C PRO A 4 23.30 8.94 63.86
N ALA A 5 22.86 7.78 64.16
CA ALA A 5 21.76 6.93 63.96
C ALA A 5 20.44 7.30 64.68
N CYS A 6 19.38 6.53 64.34
CA CYS A 6 18.11 6.26 65.02
C CYS A 6 17.05 7.36 64.91
N SER A 7 15.79 7.07 64.48
CA SER A 7 14.90 6.07 65.01
C SER A 7 13.58 6.06 64.20
N ASP A 8 13.07 4.89 63.92
CA ASP A 8 11.65 4.63 63.63
C ASP A 8 10.78 5.00 64.84
N PRO A 9 9.59 5.54 64.66
CA PRO A 9 8.43 4.75 65.01
C PRO A 9 7.14 4.95 64.16
N ARG A 10 6.57 3.80 63.79
CA ARG A 10 5.19 3.37 63.92
C ARG A 10 4.04 4.40 63.96
N ARG A 11 3.08 4.19 63.03
CA ARG A 11 1.62 4.23 63.18
C ARG A 11 0.96 5.43 63.89
N VAL A 12 0.09 6.11 63.14
CA VAL A 12 -1.22 6.51 63.67
C VAL A 12 -2.28 6.44 62.57
N VAL A 13 -3.23 5.53 62.73
CA VAL A 13 -4.54 5.50 62.07
C VAL A 13 -5.48 6.34 62.96
N PRO A 14 -6.27 7.28 62.47
CA PRO A 14 -7.32 7.88 63.29
C PRO A 14 -8.56 7.01 63.22
N ASP A 15 -8.89 6.41 64.38
CA ASP A 15 -10.17 5.83 64.72
C ASP A 15 -11.26 6.90 64.71
N VAL A 16 -12.30 6.69 63.92
CA VAL A 16 -13.55 7.44 64.03
C VAL A 16 -14.45 6.73 65.08
N THR A 17 -14.38 7.19 66.27
CA THR A 17 -15.32 6.82 67.38
C THR A 17 -16.71 7.31 67.03
N VAL A 18 -17.61 6.38 66.68
CA VAL A 18 -19.07 6.58 66.70
C VAL A 18 -19.54 6.56 68.15
N SER A 19 -20.01 7.71 68.63
CA SER A 19 -20.55 7.87 69.96
C SER A 19 -21.81 7.03 70.19
N ARG A 20 -21.73 6.10 71.16
CA ARG A 20 -22.87 5.41 71.77
C ARG A 20 -23.62 6.37 72.65
N ARG A 21 -24.65 7.08 72.13
CA ARG A 21 -25.73 7.68 73.00
C ARG A 21 -27.00 7.79 72.15
N ALA A 22 -27.74 6.70 72.04
CA ALA A 22 -29.18 6.65 71.78
C ALA A 22 -29.68 5.22 71.96
N ARG A 23 -29.50 4.72 73.17
CA ARG A 23 -30.30 3.58 73.72
C ARG A 23 -31.13 4.11 74.85
N ARG A 24 -32.42 4.38 74.59
CA ARG A 24 -33.55 4.37 75.55
C ARG A 24 -34.63 5.31 75.05
N VAL A 25 -35.32 4.98 73.98
CA VAL A 25 -36.75 5.33 73.78
C VAL A 25 -37.21 4.45 72.57
N LEU A 26 -37.40 3.20 72.86
CA LEU A 26 -38.15 2.33 71.93
C LEU A 26 -38.52 1.06 72.70
N PRO A 27 -39.57 1.10 73.47
CA PRO A 27 -40.58 0.09 73.23
C PRO A 27 -42.00 0.56 73.63
N LEU A 28 -42.61 1.50 72.91
CA LEU A 28 -44.02 1.80 73.15
C LEU A 28 -44.79 2.28 71.90
N VAL A 29 -44.14 2.20 70.67
CA VAL A 29 -44.83 2.55 69.41
C VAL A 29 -44.95 1.35 68.48
N VAL A 30 -44.38 0.17 68.80
CA VAL A 30 -44.45 -1.04 67.96
C VAL A 30 -45.73 -1.88 68.25
N ALA A 31 -46.54 -1.54 69.29
CA ALA A 31 -47.74 -2.32 69.61
C ALA A 31 -49.03 -1.81 68.95
N ALA A 32 -49.02 -0.73 68.13
CA ALA A 32 -50.25 -0.14 67.56
C ALA A 32 -50.34 -0.20 66.01
N LEU A 33 -49.40 -0.89 65.31
CA LEU A 33 -49.38 -1.06 63.82
C LEU A 33 -49.37 -2.51 63.41
N LEU A 34 -49.89 -3.43 64.18
CA LEU A 34 -50.27 -4.79 63.79
C LEU A 34 -51.78 -4.87 63.57
N ALA A 35 -52.28 -4.12 62.58
CA ALA A 35 -53.56 -4.36 61.94
C ALA A 35 -53.32 -5.00 60.57
N PRO A 36 -54.17 -5.84 60.08
CA PRO A 36 -53.84 -7.04 59.34
C PRO A 36 -53.19 -6.77 57.98
N PHE A 37 -52.00 -7.32 57.77
CA PHE A 37 -51.59 -7.68 56.43
C PHE A 37 -52.62 -8.68 55.88
N VAL A 38 -53.65 -8.18 55.21
CA VAL A 38 -54.46 -8.98 54.32
C VAL A 38 -53.45 -9.55 53.34
N ALA A 39 -53.20 -10.84 53.41
CA ALA A 39 -52.55 -11.61 52.39
C ALA A 39 -53.32 -11.31 51.09
N ILE A 40 -52.75 -10.43 50.21
CA ILE A 40 -53.06 -10.43 48.80
C ILE A 40 -52.50 -11.78 48.36
N GLY A 41 -53.31 -12.80 48.48
CA GLY A 41 -53.07 -14.07 47.81
C GLY A 41 -52.80 -13.75 46.39
N ALA A 42 -51.61 -14.13 45.90
CA ALA A 42 -51.39 -14.23 44.50
C ALA A 42 -52.52 -15.15 43.97
N PHE A 43 -53.56 -14.55 43.41
CA PHE A 43 -54.54 -15.33 42.64
C PHE A 43 -53.79 -15.93 41.46
N ALA A 44 -53.33 -17.19 41.61
CA ALA A 44 -52.99 -18.01 40.46
C ALA A 44 -54.21 -17.99 39.55
N ALA A 45 -54.04 -17.52 38.32
CA ALA A 45 -55.15 -17.46 37.39
C ALA A 45 -55.66 -18.90 37.19
N GLU A 46 -56.97 -19.13 37.43
CA GLU A 46 -57.55 -20.44 37.21
C GLU A 46 -57.28 -20.88 35.75
N PRO A 47 -56.78 -22.09 35.53
CA PRO A 47 -56.55 -22.60 34.18
C PRO A 47 -57.80 -22.49 33.34
N PHE A 48 -57.72 -21.84 32.14
CA PHE A 48 -58.86 -21.63 31.23
C PHE A 48 -58.54 -22.19 29.85
N THR A 49 -59.58 -22.49 29.07
CA THR A 49 -59.45 -22.95 27.70
C THR A 49 -59.56 -21.76 26.77
N VAL A 50 -58.52 -21.52 25.93
CA VAL A 50 -58.47 -20.41 25.02
C VAL A 50 -59.37 -20.67 23.82
N ARG A 51 -60.46 -19.91 23.69
CA ARG A 51 -61.40 -19.98 22.53
C ARG A 51 -60.99 -19.09 21.37
N ASP A 52 -60.28 -18.00 21.64
CA ASP A 52 -59.77 -17.07 20.66
C ASP A 52 -58.52 -16.36 21.17
N ILE A 53 -57.62 -15.95 20.24
CA ILE A 53 -56.41 -15.19 20.55
C ILE A 53 -56.47 -13.88 19.80
N ARG A 54 -56.51 -12.76 20.55
CA ARG A 54 -56.48 -11.41 19.97
C ARG A 54 -55.15 -10.77 20.25
N VAL A 55 -54.61 -10.09 19.22
CA VAL A 55 -53.36 -9.36 19.35
C VAL A 55 -53.66 -7.87 19.28
N GLU A 56 -53.11 -7.12 20.25
CA GLU A 56 -53.23 -5.66 20.34
C GLU A 56 -51.87 -5.00 20.43
N GLY A 57 -51.76 -3.75 19.93
CA GLY A 57 -50.53 -2.96 20.00
C GLY A 57 -49.52 -3.17 18.85
N VAL A 58 -49.88 -4.01 17.86
CA VAL A 58 -49.06 -4.18 16.65
C VAL A 58 -49.19 -2.97 15.73
N GLN A 59 -48.08 -2.52 15.20
CA GLN A 59 -48.01 -1.39 14.25
C GLN A 59 -47.38 -1.82 12.90
N ARG A 60 -46.47 -2.79 12.94
CA ARG A 60 -45.71 -3.26 11.80
C ARG A 60 -45.70 -4.78 11.65
N THR A 61 -45.60 -5.49 12.78
CA THR A 61 -45.58 -6.96 12.78
C THR A 61 -47.02 -7.49 12.50
N GLU A 62 -47.17 -8.40 11.57
CA GLU A 62 -48.44 -9.05 11.33
C GLU A 62 -48.82 -9.98 12.50
N ALA A 63 -50.08 -10.03 12.86
CA ALA A 63 -50.56 -10.92 13.92
C ALA A 63 -50.17 -12.38 13.69
N GLY A 64 -50.11 -12.83 12.41
CA GLY A 64 -49.64 -14.16 12.04
C GLY A 64 -48.21 -14.47 12.49
N THR A 65 -47.33 -13.47 12.47
CA THR A 65 -45.97 -13.63 12.99
C THR A 65 -45.97 -13.89 14.49
N ILE A 66 -46.79 -13.16 15.26
CA ILE A 66 -46.94 -13.39 16.71
C ILE A 66 -47.45 -14.79 16.99
N PHE A 67 -48.49 -15.24 16.25
CA PHE A 67 -49.02 -16.59 16.39
C PHE A 67 -47.99 -17.69 16.10
N SER A 68 -47.06 -17.46 15.19
CA SER A 68 -46.03 -18.45 14.87
C SER A 68 -44.99 -18.65 16.03
N TYR A 69 -44.81 -17.63 16.85
CA TYR A 69 -43.90 -17.69 18.02
C TYR A 69 -44.64 -17.96 19.34
N LEU A 70 -45.98 -17.87 19.36
CA LEU A 70 -46.77 -18.08 20.54
C LEU A 70 -46.97 -19.59 20.76
N PRO A 71 -46.47 -20.17 21.89
CA PRO A 71 -46.60 -21.62 22.13
C PRO A 71 -47.99 -22.00 22.71
N ILE A 72 -49.02 -21.20 22.42
CA ILE A 72 -50.41 -21.41 22.83
C ILE A 72 -51.31 -21.43 21.58
N LYS A 73 -52.20 -22.41 21.47
CA LYS A 73 -53.19 -22.56 20.39
C LYS A 73 -54.59 -22.42 20.86
N VAL A 74 -55.50 -22.02 19.94
CA VAL A 74 -56.92 -22.01 20.18
C VAL A 74 -57.41 -23.46 20.48
N GLY A 75 -58.21 -23.61 21.55
CA GLY A 75 -58.67 -24.90 22.08
C GLY A 75 -57.78 -25.50 23.16
N GLU A 76 -56.67 -24.89 23.46
CA GLU A 76 -55.72 -25.39 24.47
C GLU A 76 -56.04 -24.86 25.86
N ARG A 77 -55.86 -25.70 26.89
CA ARG A 77 -55.97 -25.29 28.29
C ARG A 77 -54.66 -24.67 28.78
N VAL A 78 -54.72 -23.45 29.26
CA VAL A 78 -53.57 -22.64 29.60
C VAL A 78 -53.55 -22.33 31.10
N ASP A 79 -52.40 -22.53 31.71
CA ASP A 79 -52.07 -22.19 33.07
C ASP A 79 -50.98 -21.07 33.16
N ASP A 80 -50.64 -20.62 34.37
CA ASP A 80 -49.65 -19.55 34.56
C ASP A 80 -48.24 -19.91 34.03
N GLU A 81 -47.90 -21.20 34.04
CA GLU A 81 -46.62 -21.64 33.49
C GLU A 81 -46.54 -21.48 31.98
N LYS A 82 -47.57 -21.89 31.27
CA LYS A 82 -47.70 -21.71 29.83
C LYS A 82 -47.75 -20.23 29.42
N LEU A 83 -48.49 -19.43 30.20
CA LEU A 83 -48.49 -17.97 30.00
C LEU A 83 -47.07 -17.37 30.16
N SER A 84 -46.36 -17.78 31.20
CA SER A 84 -44.97 -17.36 31.38
C SER A 84 -44.03 -17.80 30.27
N GLN A 85 -44.18 -19.05 29.76
CA GLN A 85 -43.43 -19.55 28.62
C GLN A 85 -43.73 -18.77 27.33
N ALA A 86 -45.00 -18.42 27.11
CA ALA A 86 -45.45 -17.61 26.00
C ALA A 86 -44.86 -16.19 26.02
N VAL A 87 -44.88 -15.55 27.15
CA VAL A 87 -44.21 -14.24 27.33
C VAL A 87 -42.73 -14.32 27.05
N LYS A 88 -42.04 -15.35 27.61
CA LYS A 88 -40.61 -15.56 27.34
C LYS A 88 -40.31 -15.83 25.86
N ALA A 89 -41.12 -16.63 25.17
CA ALA A 89 -40.97 -16.94 23.77
C ALA A 89 -41.12 -15.69 22.89
N LEU A 90 -42.09 -14.83 23.18
CA LEU A 90 -42.26 -13.57 22.45
C LEU A 90 -41.14 -12.57 22.75
N TYR A 91 -40.67 -12.47 24.01
CA TYR A 91 -39.50 -11.64 24.33
C TYR A 91 -38.22 -12.15 23.63
N ALA A 92 -38.04 -13.47 23.54
CA ALA A 92 -36.88 -14.09 22.89
C ALA A 92 -36.77 -13.73 21.41
N THR A 93 -37.85 -13.37 20.73
CA THR A 93 -37.84 -12.89 19.33
C THR A 93 -37.07 -11.56 19.17
N GLY A 94 -36.95 -10.77 20.26
CA GLY A 94 -36.37 -9.44 20.24
C GLY A 94 -37.22 -8.36 19.55
N PHE A 95 -38.41 -8.69 19.05
CA PHE A 95 -39.30 -7.75 18.33
C PHE A 95 -40.02 -6.77 19.24
N PHE A 96 -40.22 -7.17 20.49
CA PHE A 96 -41.09 -6.45 21.43
C PHE A 96 -40.29 -5.83 22.56
N ARG A 97 -40.70 -4.63 22.95
CA ARG A 97 -40.22 -3.92 24.13
C ARG A 97 -40.96 -4.36 25.38
N ASP A 98 -42.30 -4.58 25.25
CA ASP A 98 -43.18 -5.07 26.28
C ASP A 98 -44.18 -6.10 25.73
N VAL A 99 -44.46 -7.13 26.52
CA VAL A 99 -45.41 -8.19 26.17
C VAL A 99 -46.24 -8.47 27.42
N ARG A 100 -47.56 -8.32 27.29
CA ARG A 100 -48.50 -8.65 28.37
C ARG A 100 -49.55 -9.61 27.82
N LEU A 101 -49.89 -10.60 28.58
CA LEU A 101 -50.97 -11.51 28.28
C LEU A 101 -52.12 -11.22 29.25
N GLU A 102 -53.29 -10.86 28.71
CA GLU A 102 -54.48 -10.53 29.48
C GLU A 102 -55.57 -11.53 29.12
N ARG A 103 -56.34 -11.92 30.14
CA ARG A 103 -57.52 -12.78 29.96
C ARG A 103 -58.80 -11.94 29.91
N GLN A 104 -59.52 -12.01 28.81
CA GLN A 104 -60.85 -11.43 28.71
C GLN A 104 -61.91 -12.55 28.46
N GLY A 105 -62.41 -13.13 29.60
CA GLY A 105 -63.23 -14.32 29.53
C GLY A 105 -62.46 -15.55 29.06
N ASP A 106 -62.88 -16.12 27.91
CA ASP A 106 -62.20 -17.24 27.24
C ASP A 106 -61.29 -16.78 26.10
N VAL A 107 -61.02 -15.47 25.94
CA VAL A 107 -60.14 -14.89 24.93
C VAL A 107 -58.81 -14.52 25.58
N LEU A 108 -57.70 -14.97 24.96
CA LEU A 108 -56.36 -14.55 25.33
C LEU A 108 -55.96 -13.29 24.54
N VAL A 109 -55.82 -12.16 25.19
CA VAL A 109 -55.36 -10.91 24.57
C VAL A 109 -53.84 -10.78 24.75
N VAL A 110 -53.10 -10.78 23.62
CA VAL A 110 -51.68 -10.57 23.59
C VAL A 110 -51.40 -9.10 23.29
N VAL A 111 -51.11 -8.33 24.31
CA VAL A 111 -50.80 -6.92 24.18
C VAL A 111 -49.28 -6.78 24.02
N VAL A 112 -48.85 -6.25 22.90
CA VAL A 112 -47.41 -6.08 22.60
C VAL A 112 -47.05 -4.63 22.34
N GLN A 113 -45.87 -4.23 22.75
CA GLN A 113 -45.29 -2.98 22.35
C GLN A 113 -44.06 -3.29 21.49
N GLU A 114 -44.12 -2.99 20.20
CA GLU A 114 -43.04 -3.26 19.27
C GLU A 114 -41.81 -2.37 19.53
N ARG A 115 -40.60 -2.91 19.36
CA ARG A 115 -39.39 -2.12 19.26
C ARG A 115 -39.34 -1.40 17.92
N PRO A 116 -38.93 -0.12 17.86
CA PRO A 116 -38.83 0.60 16.61
C PRO A 116 -37.74 -0.01 15.69
N THR A 117 -37.87 0.23 14.38
CA THR A 117 -36.86 -0.14 13.40
C THR A 117 -36.12 1.08 12.91
N ILE A 118 -34.86 0.89 12.53
CA ILE A 118 -34.03 1.94 11.96
C ILE A 118 -34.48 2.22 10.55
N SER A 119 -34.96 3.43 10.27
CA SER A 119 -35.38 3.88 8.93
C SER A 119 -34.24 4.42 8.12
N SER A 120 -33.32 5.16 8.75
CA SER A 120 -32.15 5.75 8.11
C SER A 120 -31.03 5.92 9.12
N LEU A 121 -29.80 5.84 8.64
CA LEU A 121 -28.59 6.09 9.38
C LEU A 121 -27.78 7.17 8.67
N THR A 122 -27.73 8.35 9.29
CA THR A 122 -27.07 9.53 8.74
C THR A 122 -25.82 9.85 9.54
N LEU A 123 -24.74 10.17 8.83
CA LEU A 123 -23.46 10.60 9.41
C LEU A 123 -23.16 12.02 8.94
N SER A 124 -22.73 12.87 9.85
CA SER A 124 -22.33 14.24 9.55
C SER A 124 -21.06 14.61 10.31
N GLY A 125 -20.17 15.39 9.67
CA GLY A 125 -18.93 15.88 10.27
C GLY A 125 -17.73 14.94 10.17
N ASN A 126 -17.88 13.75 9.60
CA ASN A 126 -16.79 12.79 9.37
C ASN A 126 -15.96 13.22 8.13
N LYS A 127 -14.74 13.69 8.38
CA LYS A 127 -13.76 14.10 7.34
C LYS A 127 -12.61 13.11 7.23
N GLU A 128 -12.17 12.54 8.36
CA GLU A 128 -11.03 11.60 8.43
C GLU A 128 -11.40 10.19 7.96
N PHE A 129 -12.64 9.78 8.17
CA PHE A 129 -13.15 8.47 7.75
C PHE A 129 -14.22 8.62 6.67
N ASP A 130 -14.13 7.79 5.65
CA ASP A 130 -15.17 7.67 4.64
C ASP A 130 -16.49 7.16 5.24
N THR A 131 -17.61 7.73 4.80
CA THR A 131 -18.95 7.41 5.29
C THR A 131 -19.29 5.93 5.15
N GLU A 132 -18.90 5.29 4.05
CA GLU A 132 -19.18 3.88 3.82
C GLU A 132 -18.38 2.97 4.76
N THR A 133 -17.15 3.34 5.08
CA THR A 133 -16.33 2.63 6.06
C THR A 133 -16.96 2.65 7.44
N ILE A 134 -17.46 3.82 7.88
CA ILE A 134 -18.16 3.95 9.17
C ILE A 134 -19.46 3.12 9.16
N LYS A 135 -20.27 3.20 8.10
CA LYS A 135 -21.49 2.41 7.98
C LYS A 135 -21.23 0.91 8.04
N LYS A 136 -20.11 0.46 7.46
CA LYS A 136 -19.71 -0.95 7.49
C LYS A 136 -19.40 -1.41 8.92
N ALA A 137 -18.64 -0.62 9.68
CA ALA A 137 -18.35 -0.88 11.09
C ALA A 137 -19.63 -0.87 11.96
N LEU A 138 -20.53 0.08 11.74
CA LEU A 138 -21.80 0.14 12.44
C LEU A 138 -22.73 -1.05 12.13
N LYS A 139 -22.70 -1.53 10.88
CA LYS A 139 -23.42 -2.74 10.46
C LYS A 139 -22.97 -4.00 11.21
N GLU A 140 -21.69 -4.15 11.48
CA GLU A 140 -21.13 -5.27 12.25
C GLU A 140 -21.64 -5.30 13.69
N ILE A 141 -21.94 -4.13 14.25
CA ILE A 141 -22.49 -3.97 15.61
C ILE A 141 -24.04 -4.13 15.61
N GLY A 142 -24.65 -4.28 14.42
CA GLY A 142 -26.09 -4.44 14.25
C GLY A 142 -26.86 -3.13 13.99
N LEU A 143 -26.16 -2.01 13.81
CA LEU A 143 -26.75 -0.72 13.43
C LEU A 143 -26.77 -0.56 11.91
N THR A 144 -27.88 -0.94 11.31
CA THR A 144 -28.12 -0.77 9.87
C THR A 144 -29.60 -0.55 9.62
N GLU A 145 -29.93 0.05 8.50
CA GLU A 145 -31.32 0.29 8.09
C GLU A 145 -32.11 -1.01 8.04
N SER A 146 -33.40 -0.93 8.34
CA SER A 146 -34.35 -2.05 8.42
C SER A 146 -34.12 -3.03 9.58
N ARG A 147 -33.13 -2.81 10.46
CA ARG A 147 -32.92 -3.59 11.68
C ARG A 147 -33.69 -2.99 12.85
N ILE A 148 -33.98 -3.82 13.83
CA ILE A 148 -34.60 -3.38 15.10
C ILE A 148 -33.62 -2.49 15.85
N PHE A 149 -34.11 -1.34 16.30
CA PHE A 149 -33.31 -0.41 17.08
C PHE A 149 -33.07 -0.97 18.48
N ASP A 150 -31.79 -1.06 18.84
CA ASP A 150 -31.32 -1.39 20.18
C ASP A 150 -30.45 -0.25 20.71
N ARG A 151 -30.83 0.30 21.86
CA ARG A 151 -30.13 1.39 22.50
C ARG A 151 -28.70 0.99 22.89
N SER A 152 -28.52 -0.26 23.35
CA SER A 152 -27.19 -0.77 23.71
C SER A 152 -26.28 -0.89 22.48
N ALA A 153 -26.81 -1.25 21.31
CA ALA A 153 -26.05 -1.25 20.07
C ALA A 153 -25.66 0.17 19.67
N LEU A 154 -26.55 1.17 19.86
CA LEU A 154 -26.25 2.57 19.58
C LEU A 154 -25.11 3.08 20.47
N GLU A 155 -25.15 2.81 21.79
CA GLU A 155 -24.12 3.20 22.72
C GLU A 155 -22.77 2.53 22.41
N ARG A 156 -22.78 1.25 22.03
CA ARG A 156 -21.58 0.55 21.54
C ARG A 156 -21.05 1.17 20.25
N GLY A 157 -21.93 1.54 19.31
CA GLY A 157 -21.55 2.21 18.06
C GLY A 157 -20.90 3.56 18.30
N GLU A 158 -21.46 4.36 19.21
CA GLU A 158 -20.88 5.65 19.60
C GLU A 158 -19.48 5.49 20.22
N GLN A 159 -19.33 4.53 21.16
CA GLN A 159 -18.03 4.26 21.78
C GLN A 159 -17.00 3.70 20.77
N GLU A 160 -17.44 2.84 19.87
CA GLU A 160 -16.55 2.30 18.83
C GLU A 160 -16.06 3.38 17.88
N LEU A 161 -16.96 4.26 17.42
CA LEU A 161 -16.57 5.40 16.59
C LEU A 161 -15.59 6.30 17.33
N LYS A 162 -15.87 6.65 18.58
CA LYS A 162 -14.97 7.46 19.41
C LYS A 162 -13.59 6.79 19.55
N ARG A 163 -13.57 5.47 19.76
CA ARG A 163 -12.32 4.69 19.82
C ARG A 163 -11.55 4.75 18.51
N GLN A 164 -12.23 4.65 17.35
CA GLN A 164 -11.61 4.76 16.05
C GLN A 164 -10.94 6.13 15.84
N TYR A 165 -11.62 7.22 16.22
CA TYR A 165 -11.04 8.57 16.15
C TYR A 165 -9.83 8.73 17.10
N ILE A 166 -9.91 8.22 18.31
CA ILE A 166 -8.79 8.22 19.28
C ILE A 166 -7.59 7.45 18.72
N THR A 167 -7.82 6.32 18.03
CA THR A 167 -6.74 5.53 17.42
C THR A 167 -6.01 6.31 16.32
N ARG A 168 -6.69 7.26 15.67
CA ARG A 168 -6.12 8.19 14.69
C ARG A 168 -5.48 9.45 15.29
N GLY A 169 -5.46 9.55 16.63
CA GLY A 169 -4.87 10.70 17.32
C GLY A 169 -5.82 11.88 17.52
N LEU A 170 -7.12 11.70 17.24
CA LEU A 170 -8.15 12.70 17.41
C LEU A 170 -8.79 12.58 18.81
N TYR A 171 -8.03 12.93 19.86
CA TYR A 171 -8.44 12.78 21.25
C TYR A 171 -9.57 13.74 21.67
N GLY A 172 -9.72 14.83 20.93
CA GLY A 172 -10.79 15.81 21.08
C GLY A 172 -12.12 15.40 20.48
N ALA A 173 -12.16 14.32 19.70
CA ALA A 173 -13.34 13.90 18.95
C ALA A 173 -14.55 13.67 19.85
N LYS A 174 -15.68 14.25 19.44
CA LYS A 174 -16.99 14.10 20.08
C LYS A 174 -17.93 13.44 19.10
N VAL A 175 -18.56 12.37 19.52
CA VAL A 175 -19.60 11.68 18.77
C VAL A 175 -20.89 11.86 19.55
N GLN A 176 -21.89 12.46 18.93
CA GLN A 176 -23.22 12.64 19.51
C GLN A 176 -24.22 11.93 18.65
N THR A 177 -25.15 11.23 19.28
CA THR A 177 -26.17 10.48 18.58
C THR A 177 -27.54 11.07 18.86
N THR A 178 -28.33 11.29 17.82
CA THR A 178 -29.71 11.75 17.90
C THR A 178 -30.63 10.69 17.33
N VAL A 179 -31.61 10.26 18.10
CA VAL A 179 -32.63 9.31 17.68
C VAL A 179 -33.94 10.05 17.50
N THR A 180 -34.41 10.18 16.28
CA THR A 180 -35.64 10.87 15.93
C THR A 180 -36.74 9.86 15.62
N PRO A 181 -37.83 9.81 16.42
CA PRO A 181 -38.98 8.97 16.13
C PRO A 181 -39.65 9.37 14.80
N GLN A 182 -40.10 8.39 14.06
CA GLN A 182 -40.81 8.53 12.79
C GLN A 182 -42.11 7.74 12.79
N GLU A 183 -42.98 8.00 11.83
CA GLU A 183 -44.20 7.26 11.64
C GLU A 183 -43.97 5.75 11.49
N ARG A 184 -45.01 4.95 11.84
CA ARG A 184 -44.99 3.49 11.76
C ARG A 184 -43.89 2.84 12.59
N ASN A 185 -43.73 3.31 13.82
CA ASN A 185 -42.78 2.78 14.79
C ASN A 185 -41.33 2.63 14.23
N ARG A 186 -40.84 3.68 13.56
CA ARG A 186 -39.47 3.77 13.03
C ARG A 186 -38.68 4.86 13.74
N VAL A 187 -37.36 4.77 13.64
CA VAL A 187 -36.44 5.79 14.14
C VAL A 187 -35.39 6.11 13.09
N ALA A 188 -35.08 7.38 12.93
CA ALA A 188 -33.91 7.84 12.21
C ALA A 188 -32.78 8.08 13.23
N ILE A 189 -31.58 7.60 12.92
CA ILE A 189 -30.40 7.78 13.74
C ILE A 189 -29.45 8.72 13.02
N THR A 190 -29.07 9.79 13.69
CA THR A 190 -28.05 10.73 13.17
C THR A 190 -26.86 10.72 14.14
N PHE A 191 -25.68 10.40 13.58
CA PHE A 191 -24.41 10.58 14.23
C PHE A 191 -23.83 11.92 13.82
N THR A 192 -23.70 12.83 14.78
CA THR A 192 -23.00 14.10 14.58
C THR A 192 -21.62 13.98 15.19
N ILE A 193 -20.61 14.13 14.34
CA ILE A 193 -19.22 13.93 14.68
C ILE A 193 -18.54 15.31 14.63
N ASP A 194 -17.93 15.69 15.73
CA ASP A 194 -17.00 16.79 15.82
C ASP A 194 -15.61 16.18 16.02
N GLU A 195 -14.83 16.12 14.95
CA GLU A 195 -13.52 15.46 14.99
C GLU A 195 -12.49 16.21 15.82
N GLY A 196 -12.69 17.52 16.02
CA GLY A 196 -11.71 18.38 16.68
C GLY A 196 -10.41 18.52 15.87
N SER A 197 -9.35 18.93 16.55
CA SER A 197 -7.98 18.94 16.01
C SER A 197 -7.23 17.68 16.41
N ALA A 198 -6.31 17.22 15.54
CA ALA A 198 -5.40 16.14 15.90
C ALA A 198 -4.40 16.63 16.95
N SER A 199 -4.26 15.89 18.04
CA SER A 199 -3.30 16.23 19.09
C SER A 199 -1.89 16.09 18.59
N LYS A 200 -1.06 17.12 18.79
CA LYS A 200 0.32 17.18 18.34
C LYS A 200 1.31 16.82 19.44
N ILE A 201 2.45 16.28 19.03
CA ILE A 201 3.51 15.93 19.95
C ILE A 201 4.33 17.19 20.25
N ALA A 202 4.11 17.78 21.43
CA ALA A 202 4.88 18.96 21.86
C ALA A 202 6.29 18.59 22.36
N GLY A 203 6.50 17.37 22.85
CA GLY A 203 7.82 16.91 23.27
C GLY A 203 7.92 15.39 23.40
N ILE A 204 9.10 14.87 23.10
CA ILE A 204 9.49 13.47 23.35
C ILE A 204 10.78 13.50 24.16
N ASN A 205 10.76 12.88 25.34
CA ASN A 205 11.90 12.78 26.24
C ASN A 205 12.31 11.32 26.41
N ILE A 206 13.58 11.01 26.22
CA ILE A 206 14.14 9.67 26.42
C ILE A 206 15.07 9.71 27.64
N ILE A 207 14.65 9.07 28.72
CA ILE A 207 15.37 9.06 30.00
C ILE A 207 16.12 7.75 30.14
N GLY A 208 17.40 7.82 30.52
CA GLY A 208 18.27 6.66 30.69
C GLY A 208 19.26 6.45 29.56
N ALA A 209 19.17 7.21 28.46
CA ALA A 209 20.12 7.20 27.36
C ALA A 209 21.47 7.81 27.80
N LYS A 210 22.57 7.07 27.59
CA LYS A 210 23.95 7.47 27.87
C LYS A 210 24.88 7.23 26.70
N ALA A 211 24.65 6.14 25.97
CA ALA A 211 25.49 5.70 24.86
C ALA A 211 25.24 6.48 23.56
N PHE A 212 24.04 6.98 23.37
CA PHE A 212 23.62 7.72 22.19
C PHE A 212 22.94 9.02 22.60
N SER A 213 23.09 10.04 21.78
CA SER A 213 22.41 11.31 21.99
C SER A 213 20.89 11.16 21.75
N GLU A 214 20.10 11.93 22.49
CA GLU A 214 18.64 11.95 22.31
C GLU A 214 18.25 12.21 20.85
N LYS A 215 18.96 13.12 20.17
CA LYS A 215 18.73 13.41 18.76
C LYS A 215 18.90 12.16 17.87
N GLN A 216 19.94 11.37 18.09
CA GLN A 216 20.16 10.13 17.33
C GLN A 216 19.03 9.12 17.54
N LEU A 217 18.49 9.05 18.75
CA LEU A 217 17.37 8.16 19.08
C LEU A 217 16.06 8.66 18.48
N LEU A 218 15.83 9.96 18.51
CA LEU A 218 14.65 10.57 17.87
C LEU A 218 14.67 10.44 16.35
N ASP A 219 15.84 10.48 15.71
CA ASP A 219 16.01 10.27 14.27
C ASP A 219 15.61 8.84 13.82
N GLU A 220 15.59 7.85 14.73
CA GLU A 220 15.14 6.48 14.47
C GLU A 220 13.60 6.32 14.65
N MET A 221 12.94 7.30 15.24
CA MET A 221 11.50 7.30 15.48
C MET A 221 10.76 7.95 14.30
N LYS A 222 9.55 7.49 14.04
CA LYS A 222 8.62 8.14 13.08
C LYS A 222 7.88 9.31 13.70
N LEU A 223 7.52 9.18 14.99
CA LEU A 223 6.90 10.26 15.73
C LEU A 223 7.91 11.38 15.97
N THR A 224 7.53 12.61 15.62
CA THR A 224 8.37 13.80 15.77
C THR A 224 7.60 14.97 16.34
N THR A 225 8.31 15.96 16.85
CA THR A 225 7.72 17.27 17.14
C THR A 225 7.42 18.04 15.84
N PRO A 226 6.54 19.06 15.85
CA PRO A 226 6.19 19.85 14.67
C PRO A 226 7.42 20.40 13.94
N GLY A 227 7.51 20.16 12.64
CA GLY A 227 8.58 20.59 11.76
C GLY A 227 8.05 21.06 10.40
N TRP A 228 8.93 21.53 9.51
CA TRP A 228 8.55 22.13 8.23
C TRP A 228 7.84 21.18 7.25
N LEU A 229 7.97 19.83 7.43
CA LEU A 229 7.31 18.82 6.60
C LEU A 229 6.15 18.11 7.32
N THR A 230 5.92 18.35 8.61
CA THR A 230 4.92 17.60 9.38
C THR A 230 3.49 17.89 8.94
N TRP A 231 3.21 19.05 8.33
CA TRP A 231 1.93 19.34 7.69
C TRP A 231 1.57 18.31 6.60
N TYR A 232 2.58 17.72 5.96
CA TYR A 232 2.41 16.71 4.90
C TYR A 232 2.54 15.28 5.44
N THR A 233 3.56 14.99 6.25
CA THR A 233 3.82 13.63 6.78
C THR A 233 2.84 13.25 7.88
N LYS A 234 2.33 14.22 8.66
CA LYS A 234 1.50 14.02 9.85
C LYS A 234 2.22 13.16 10.93
N ASP A 235 3.55 13.26 11.01
CA ASP A 235 4.35 12.51 11.97
C ASP A 235 4.42 13.21 13.33
N ASP A 236 3.98 14.47 13.41
CA ASP A 236 3.71 15.22 14.64
C ASP A 236 2.37 14.83 15.30
N GLN A 237 1.55 13.97 14.66
CA GLN A 237 0.28 13.50 15.19
C GLN A 237 0.48 12.16 15.93
N TYR A 238 0.13 12.15 17.19
CA TYR A 238 0.29 10.97 18.03
C TYR A 238 -0.65 9.84 17.60
N SER A 239 -0.10 8.63 17.57
CA SER A 239 -0.83 7.38 17.41
C SER A 239 -0.18 6.30 18.27
N LYS A 240 -0.99 5.54 19.01
CA LYS A 240 -0.50 4.41 19.82
C LYS A 240 0.22 3.36 18.98
N GLN A 241 -0.25 3.12 17.75
CA GLN A 241 0.40 2.19 16.83
C GLN A 241 1.77 2.69 16.39
N LYS A 242 1.89 3.99 16.03
CA LYS A 242 3.18 4.59 15.68
C LYS A 242 4.16 4.52 16.86
N LEU A 243 3.69 4.86 18.08
CA LEU A 243 4.54 4.78 19.26
C LEU A 243 5.02 3.36 19.53
N SER A 244 4.16 2.34 19.42
CA SER A 244 4.59 0.95 19.58
C SER A 244 5.64 0.53 18.54
N ALA A 245 5.51 0.98 17.31
CA ALA A 245 6.49 0.75 16.26
C ALA A 245 7.81 1.47 16.54
N ASP A 246 7.76 2.69 17.07
CA ASP A 246 8.94 3.47 17.42
C ASP A 246 9.70 2.86 18.62
N LEU A 247 8.97 2.32 19.62
CA LEU A 247 9.59 1.60 20.73
C LEU A 247 10.32 0.33 20.24
N GLU A 248 9.77 -0.38 19.27
CA GLU A 248 10.44 -1.54 18.67
C GLU A 248 11.62 -1.12 17.77
N ALA A 249 11.51 0.04 17.10
CA ALA A 249 12.63 0.61 16.35
C ALA A 249 13.79 0.99 17.28
N LEU A 250 13.52 1.63 18.42
CA LEU A 250 14.53 1.90 19.45
C LEU A 250 15.16 0.63 20.00
N ARG A 251 14.36 -0.40 20.28
CA ARG A 251 14.86 -1.71 20.72
C ARG A 251 15.78 -2.32 19.67
N SER A 252 15.37 -2.32 18.42
CA SER A 252 16.17 -2.83 17.31
C SER A 252 17.45 -2.02 17.12
N PHE A 253 17.38 -0.70 17.25
CA PHE A 253 18.53 0.20 17.15
C PHE A 253 19.62 -0.16 18.16
N TYR A 254 19.25 -0.32 19.43
CA TYR A 254 20.16 -0.69 20.50
C TYR A 254 20.68 -2.12 20.34
N GLN A 255 19.81 -3.08 20.10
CA GLN A 255 20.19 -4.50 19.96
C GLN A 255 21.05 -4.76 18.73
N ASN A 256 20.94 -3.96 17.69
CA ASN A 256 21.83 -4.04 16.52
C ASN A 256 23.21 -3.40 16.76
N ARG A 257 23.38 -2.68 17.87
CA ARG A 257 24.64 -2.03 18.25
C ARG A 257 25.30 -2.63 19.49
N GLY A 258 24.85 -3.82 19.89
CA GLY A 258 25.48 -4.61 20.95
C GLY A 258 24.75 -4.60 22.28
N TYR A 259 23.70 -3.83 22.45
CA TYR A 259 22.97 -3.74 23.72
C TYR A 259 21.91 -4.83 23.83
N LEU A 260 22.37 -6.05 24.06
CA LEU A 260 21.51 -7.26 24.12
C LEU A 260 20.42 -7.15 25.18
N GLU A 261 20.75 -6.59 26.34
CA GLU A 261 19.87 -6.46 27.51
C GLU A 261 19.07 -5.15 27.51
N PHE A 262 19.05 -4.41 26.38
CA PHE A 262 18.25 -3.20 26.25
C PHE A 262 16.76 -3.44 26.56
N ASN A 263 16.21 -2.60 27.42
CA ASN A 263 14.81 -2.65 27.79
C ASN A 263 14.19 -1.25 27.80
N VAL A 264 12.91 -1.19 27.42
CA VAL A 264 12.05 -0.04 27.66
C VAL A 264 11.29 -0.31 28.93
N ASP A 265 11.65 0.38 30.00
CA ASP A 265 11.12 0.12 31.35
C ASP A 265 9.69 0.64 31.50
N SER A 266 9.43 1.84 30.97
CA SER A 266 8.09 2.41 30.96
C SER A 266 7.95 3.48 29.87
N THR A 267 6.70 3.68 29.44
CA THR A 267 6.34 4.74 28.51
C THR A 267 5.16 5.50 29.08
N GLN A 268 5.31 6.80 29.27
CA GLN A 268 4.27 7.69 29.76
C GLN A 268 3.86 8.64 28.67
N VAL A 269 2.54 8.75 28.43
CA VAL A 269 1.94 9.68 27.48
C VAL A 269 1.03 10.61 28.26
N GLN A 270 1.38 11.87 28.30
CA GLN A 270 0.59 12.91 28.96
C GLN A 270 -0.08 13.76 27.89
N ILE A 271 -1.38 13.94 28.01
CA ILE A 271 -2.21 14.75 27.13
C ILE A 271 -2.67 15.96 27.92
N THR A 272 -2.50 17.14 27.33
CA THR A 272 -2.97 18.40 27.95
C THR A 272 -4.50 18.42 28.11
N PRO A 273 -5.04 19.18 29.06
CA PRO A 273 -6.49 19.21 29.32
C PRO A 273 -7.32 19.65 28.11
N ASP A 274 -6.77 20.52 27.24
CA ASP A 274 -7.35 20.96 25.97
C ASP A 274 -7.27 19.90 24.86
N LYS A 275 -6.47 18.82 25.10
CA LYS A 275 -6.22 17.72 24.15
C LYS A 275 -5.51 18.13 22.85
N GLU A 276 -4.81 19.25 22.86
CA GLU A 276 -4.07 19.75 21.71
C GLU A 276 -2.63 19.25 21.72
N ASP A 277 -1.98 19.21 22.89
CA ASP A 277 -0.58 18.82 23.05
C ASP A 277 -0.38 17.49 23.76
N ILE A 278 0.63 16.75 23.32
CA ILE A 278 1.04 15.46 23.89
C ILE A 278 2.53 15.48 24.22
N TYR A 279 2.85 15.04 25.42
CA TYR A 279 4.22 14.81 25.87
C TYR A 279 4.44 13.31 26.06
N ILE A 280 5.52 12.78 25.49
CA ILE A 280 5.88 11.37 25.58
C ILE A 280 7.18 11.27 26.37
N THR A 281 7.20 10.47 27.42
CA THR A 281 8.40 10.16 28.19
C THR A 281 8.66 8.66 28.11
N ILE A 282 9.83 8.30 27.61
CA ILE A 282 10.27 6.91 27.42
C ILE A 282 11.43 6.67 28.39
N ASN A 283 11.24 5.79 29.37
CA ASN A 283 12.30 5.39 30.29
C ASN A 283 12.94 4.11 29.74
N ILE A 284 14.27 4.14 29.57
CA ILE A 284 15.03 3.02 29.04
C ILE A 284 16.17 2.62 29.97
N THR A 285 16.50 1.33 29.92
CA THR A 285 17.74 0.78 30.47
C THR A 285 18.56 0.20 29.34
N GLU A 286 19.76 0.78 29.08
CA GLU A 286 20.60 0.39 27.95
C GLU A 286 21.27 -0.97 28.15
N GLY A 287 21.67 -1.27 29.39
CA GLY A 287 22.53 -2.42 29.67
C GLY A 287 23.97 -2.25 29.17
N PRO A 288 24.84 -3.25 29.36
CA PRO A 288 26.18 -3.26 28.82
C PRO A 288 26.20 -3.58 27.31
N ARG A 289 27.25 -3.16 26.64
CA ARG A 289 27.46 -3.49 25.23
C ARG A 289 28.20 -4.82 25.10
N PHE A 290 27.59 -5.79 24.42
CA PHE A 290 28.12 -7.12 24.22
C PHE A 290 28.82 -7.29 22.89
N THR A 291 29.91 -8.08 22.89
CA THR A 291 30.59 -8.59 21.71
C THR A 291 30.38 -10.10 21.59
N VAL A 292 30.39 -10.61 20.37
CA VAL A 292 30.21 -12.05 20.11
C VAL A 292 31.54 -12.75 20.39
N SER A 293 31.54 -13.72 21.31
CA SER A 293 32.71 -14.53 21.59
C SER A 293 32.86 -15.71 20.64
N ASP A 294 31.76 -16.37 20.32
CA ASP A 294 31.70 -17.50 19.39
C ASP A 294 30.30 -17.68 18.79
N VAL A 295 30.25 -18.34 17.63
CA VAL A 295 28.99 -18.80 17.03
C VAL A 295 29.19 -20.26 16.60
N ALA A 296 28.69 -21.19 17.41
CA ALA A 296 28.70 -22.61 17.13
C ALA A 296 27.43 -23.04 16.39
N ILE A 297 27.53 -24.07 15.55
CA ILE A 297 26.39 -24.74 14.93
C ILE A 297 26.35 -26.15 15.50
N ALA A 298 25.16 -26.59 15.94
CA ALA A 298 24.96 -27.89 16.56
C ALA A 298 23.61 -28.49 16.12
N GLY A 299 23.42 -29.76 16.37
CA GLY A 299 22.20 -30.50 16.04
C GLY A 299 22.40 -31.48 14.89
N ASP A 300 21.32 -31.84 14.22
CA ASP A 300 21.35 -32.71 13.05
C ASP A 300 21.50 -31.85 11.78
N LEU A 301 22.69 -31.92 11.19
CA LEU A 301 23.03 -31.08 10.05
C LEU A 301 22.67 -31.79 8.75
N ALA A 302 21.51 -31.47 8.19
CA ALA A 302 21.09 -31.98 6.87
C ALA A 302 21.92 -31.45 5.70
N VAL A 303 22.72 -30.41 5.95
CA VAL A 303 23.60 -29.73 4.98
C VAL A 303 25.00 -29.68 5.58
N PRO A 304 26.08 -29.80 4.77
CA PRO A 304 27.44 -29.71 5.29
C PRO A 304 27.68 -28.45 6.14
N GLU A 305 28.26 -28.61 7.33
CA GLU A 305 28.52 -27.51 8.25
C GLU A 305 29.23 -26.31 7.63
N PRO A 306 30.25 -26.47 6.75
CA PRO A 306 30.91 -25.33 6.10
C PRO A 306 29.96 -24.44 5.30
N GLU A 307 28.93 -25.02 4.66
CA GLU A 307 27.92 -24.25 3.94
C GLU A 307 27.03 -23.45 4.88
N LEU A 308 26.58 -24.07 5.98
CA LEU A 308 25.78 -23.39 7.01
C LEU A 308 26.58 -22.30 7.71
N ARG A 309 27.87 -22.58 8.00
CA ARG A 309 28.78 -21.59 8.61
C ARG A 309 29.02 -20.37 7.73
N ALA A 310 29.03 -20.55 6.41
CA ALA A 310 29.13 -19.44 5.46
C ALA A 310 27.91 -18.48 5.50
N LEU A 311 26.76 -18.95 5.96
CA LEU A 311 25.52 -18.16 6.11
C LEU A 311 25.48 -17.38 7.44
N VAL A 312 26.37 -17.69 8.38
CA VAL A 312 26.46 -16.97 9.64
C VAL A 312 27.09 -15.61 9.42
N ARG A 313 26.31 -14.57 9.66
CA ARG A 313 26.71 -13.16 9.43
C ARG A 313 27.44 -12.53 10.62
N LEU A 314 27.45 -13.19 11.78
CA LEU A 314 28.15 -12.78 12.98
C LEU A 314 29.45 -13.58 13.13
N LYS A 315 30.56 -12.89 13.42
CA LYS A 315 31.88 -13.51 13.63
C LYS A 315 32.35 -13.25 15.05
N PRO A 316 33.21 -14.12 15.61
CA PRO A 316 33.88 -13.82 16.88
C PRO A 316 34.60 -12.47 16.84
N GLY A 317 34.38 -11.65 17.86
CA GLY A 317 34.87 -10.27 17.94
C GLY A 317 33.93 -9.20 17.40
N ASP A 318 32.88 -9.56 16.64
CA ASP A 318 31.88 -8.62 16.17
C ASP A 318 31.05 -8.09 17.34
N VAL A 319 30.57 -6.88 17.18
CA VAL A 319 29.52 -6.34 18.05
C VAL A 319 28.23 -7.12 17.82
N TYR A 320 27.56 -7.53 18.88
CA TYR A 320 26.26 -8.19 18.76
C TYR A 320 25.25 -7.37 17.94
N SER A 321 24.54 -8.04 17.07
CA SER A 321 23.44 -7.48 16.29
C SER A 321 22.31 -8.49 16.16
N ARG A 322 21.15 -8.15 16.69
CA ARG A 322 19.92 -8.98 16.60
C ARG A 322 19.55 -9.27 15.16
N GLU A 323 19.59 -8.25 14.32
CA GLU A 323 19.26 -8.35 12.89
C GLU A 323 20.18 -9.35 12.18
N ARG A 324 21.50 -9.24 12.39
CA ARG A 324 22.47 -10.15 11.78
C ARG A 324 22.32 -11.58 12.28
N LEU A 325 21.98 -11.78 13.57
CA LEU A 325 21.70 -13.10 14.13
C LEU A 325 20.45 -13.70 13.53
N GLN A 326 19.33 -12.96 13.54
CA GLN A 326 18.07 -13.42 12.97
C GLN A 326 18.18 -13.70 11.47
N ALA A 327 18.92 -12.87 10.74
CA ALA A 327 19.21 -13.11 9.33
C ALA A 327 20.01 -14.39 9.14
N SER A 328 21.00 -14.67 9.98
CA SER A 328 21.77 -15.93 9.93
C SER A 328 20.89 -17.15 10.20
N VAL A 329 20.06 -17.09 11.24
CA VAL A 329 19.11 -18.16 11.58
C VAL A 329 18.13 -18.41 10.42
N LYS A 330 17.62 -17.34 9.83
CA LYS A 330 16.72 -17.42 8.68
C LYS A 330 17.42 -18.01 7.46
N ASP A 331 18.62 -17.52 7.11
CA ASP A 331 19.38 -18.01 5.95
C ASP A 331 19.71 -19.51 6.10
N ILE A 332 20.04 -19.96 7.32
CA ILE A 332 20.26 -21.38 7.62
C ILE A 332 18.97 -22.18 7.46
N SER A 333 17.86 -21.71 8.03
CA SER A 333 16.55 -22.36 7.90
C SER A 333 16.11 -22.46 6.43
N ASP A 334 16.26 -21.38 5.68
CA ASP A 334 15.94 -21.33 4.25
C ASP A 334 16.84 -22.31 3.47
N ARG A 335 18.13 -22.41 3.79
CA ARG A 335 19.06 -23.36 3.13
C ARG A 335 18.70 -24.81 3.41
N VAL A 336 18.34 -25.14 4.66
CA VAL A 336 17.87 -26.47 5.04
C VAL A 336 16.52 -26.78 4.36
N GLY A 337 15.64 -25.79 4.27
CA GLY A 337 14.34 -25.89 3.58
C GLY A 337 14.45 -26.19 2.09
N ILE A 338 15.53 -25.79 1.42
CA ILE A 338 15.78 -26.11 -0.01
C ILE A 338 16.00 -27.64 -0.21
N GLU A 339 16.54 -28.32 0.80
CA GLU A 339 16.85 -29.75 0.73
C GLU A 339 15.65 -30.68 1.05
N GLY A 340 14.45 -30.11 1.21
CA GLY A 340 13.23 -30.87 1.44
C GLY A 340 12.72 -30.86 2.87
N TYR A 341 13.30 -30.08 3.75
CA TYR A 341 12.93 -30.06 5.17
C TYR A 341 11.97 -28.90 5.48
N ALA A 342 10.68 -29.12 5.25
CA ALA A 342 9.65 -28.10 5.40
C ALA A 342 9.44 -27.61 6.83
N PHE A 343 9.79 -28.42 7.82
CA PHE A 343 9.55 -28.16 9.23
C PHE A 343 10.85 -28.00 10.02
N ALA A 344 11.92 -27.59 9.33
CA ALA A 344 13.19 -27.35 9.97
C ALA A 344 13.07 -26.28 11.06
N ASN A 345 13.54 -26.59 12.25
CA ASN A 345 13.57 -25.69 13.38
C ASN A 345 15.03 -25.27 13.62
N VAL A 346 15.29 -23.98 13.47
CA VAL A 346 16.62 -23.40 13.68
C VAL A 346 16.52 -22.33 14.75
N ASN A 347 17.20 -22.56 15.88
CA ASN A 347 17.15 -21.67 17.03
C ASN A 347 18.55 -21.30 17.49
N ALA A 348 18.79 -20.00 17.74
CA ALA A 348 20.04 -19.52 18.32
C ALA A 348 19.86 -19.33 19.83
N VAL A 349 20.61 -20.07 20.62
CA VAL A 349 20.60 -20.00 22.09
C VAL A 349 21.81 -19.18 22.54
N PRO A 350 21.60 -18.08 23.28
CA PRO A 350 22.67 -17.25 23.79
C PRO A 350 23.24 -17.82 25.09
N GLU A 351 24.56 -17.78 25.23
CA GLU A 351 25.29 -17.97 26.48
C GLU A 351 26.00 -16.66 26.84
N ILE A 352 25.53 -15.99 27.88
CA ILE A 352 25.94 -14.64 28.23
C ILE A 352 26.97 -14.66 29.34
N ASP A 353 28.19 -14.16 29.07
CA ASP A 353 29.21 -13.86 30.08
C ASP A 353 29.15 -12.36 30.41
N ARG A 354 28.44 -12.04 31.49
CA ARG A 354 28.29 -10.66 31.96
C ARG A 354 29.57 -10.07 32.54
N ALA A 355 30.50 -10.91 32.99
CA ALA A 355 31.76 -10.44 33.55
C ALA A 355 32.71 -9.89 32.47
N LYS A 356 32.62 -10.48 31.25
CA LYS A 356 33.43 -10.06 30.10
C LYS A 356 32.64 -9.24 29.09
N ASN A 357 31.32 -9.05 29.29
CA ASN A 357 30.41 -8.46 28.33
C ASN A 357 30.47 -9.16 26.95
N THR A 358 30.54 -10.50 26.96
CA THR A 358 30.54 -11.31 25.74
C THR A 358 29.37 -12.25 25.71
N VAL A 359 28.96 -12.62 24.50
CA VAL A 359 27.89 -13.60 24.25
C VAL A 359 28.37 -14.61 23.22
N ALA A 360 28.24 -15.91 23.55
CA ALA A 360 28.35 -16.97 22.59
C ALA A 360 26.96 -17.40 22.14
N PHE A 361 26.84 -17.83 20.88
CA PHE A 361 25.60 -18.36 20.34
C PHE A 361 25.82 -19.80 19.89
N THR A 362 24.90 -20.66 20.27
CA THR A 362 24.81 -21.99 19.67
C THR A 362 23.54 -22.02 18.80
N VAL A 363 23.72 -22.13 17.49
CA VAL A 363 22.63 -22.30 16.52
C VAL A 363 22.30 -23.77 16.41
N TYR A 364 21.21 -24.18 17.03
CA TYR A 364 20.71 -25.54 16.96
C TYR A 364 19.87 -25.72 15.71
N VAL A 365 20.24 -26.71 14.90
CA VAL A 365 19.54 -27.10 13.68
C VAL A 365 18.85 -28.44 13.92
N ASP A 366 17.53 -28.45 13.82
CA ASP A 366 16.71 -29.67 13.79
C ASP A 366 15.93 -29.66 12.48
N PRO A 367 16.39 -30.39 11.45
CA PRO A 367 15.74 -30.40 10.14
C PRO A 367 14.39 -31.12 10.16
N GLY A 368 14.15 -31.99 11.14
CA GLY A 368 12.98 -32.83 11.15
C GLY A 368 13.02 -33.88 10.02
N ARG A 369 11.90 -34.14 9.38
CA ARG A 369 11.80 -35.11 8.28
C ARG A 369 11.81 -34.40 6.92
N ARG A 370 12.45 -35.06 5.95
CA ARG A 370 12.42 -34.65 4.54
C ARG A 370 11.07 -35.02 3.94
N VAL A 371 10.44 -34.07 3.23
CA VAL A 371 9.07 -34.24 2.76
C VAL A 371 8.90 -33.94 1.27
N TYR A 372 7.95 -34.63 0.63
CA TYR A 372 7.50 -34.36 -0.73
C TYR A 372 6.26 -33.51 -0.73
N VAL A 373 6.13 -32.66 -1.73
CA VAL A 373 4.88 -31.97 -2.02
C VAL A 373 3.97 -32.94 -2.80
N ARG A 374 2.94 -33.45 -2.14
CA ARG A 374 1.97 -34.33 -2.79
C ARG A 374 1.10 -33.57 -3.77
N LYS A 375 0.53 -32.44 -3.33
CA LYS A 375 -0.41 -31.65 -4.09
C LYS A 375 -0.28 -30.15 -3.77
N ILE A 376 -0.55 -29.32 -4.77
CA ILE A 376 -0.67 -27.87 -4.63
C ILE A 376 -2.13 -27.51 -4.79
N ASN A 377 -2.75 -27.06 -3.70
CA ASN A 377 -4.11 -26.61 -3.67
C ASN A 377 -4.14 -25.09 -3.81
N ILE A 378 -5.15 -24.57 -4.53
CA ILE A 378 -5.39 -23.15 -4.69
C ILE A 378 -6.80 -22.88 -4.23
N THR A 379 -6.97 -21.92 -3.31
CA THR A 379 -8.26 -21.56 -2.72
C THR A 379 -8.46 -20.04 -2.71
N GLY A 380 -9.73 -19.60 -2.66
CA GLY A 380 -10.07 -18.17 -2.67
C GLY A 380 -10.16 -17.53 -4.06
N ASN A 381 -9.87 -18.27 -5.13
CA ASN A 381 -9.91 -17.80 -6.52
C ASN A 381 -11.30 -18.00 -7.16
N ALA A 382 -12.28 -17.21 -6.71
CA ALA A 382 -13.66 -17.32 -7.21
C ALA A 382 -13.83 -16.89 -8.68
N ARG A 383 -13.00 -15.94 -9.14
CA ARG A 383 -13.04 -15.38 -10.51
C ARG A 383 -11.85 -15.81 -11.36
N THR A 384 -10.65 -15.84 -10.75
CA THR A 384 -9.41 -16.19 -11.45
C THR A 384 -9.35 -17.69 -11.66
N ARG A 385 -9.05 -18.12 -12.88
CA ARG A 385 -8.89 -19.54 -13.21
C ARG A 385 -7.67 -20.12 -12.48
N ASP A 386 -7.78 -21.37 -12.03
CA ASP A 386 -6.71 -22.08 -11.35
C ASP A 386 -5.40 -22.07 -12.14
N GLU A 387 -5.47 -22.28 -13.46
CA GLU A 387 -4.31 -22.27 -14.36
C GLU A 387 -3.49 -20.98 -14.31
N VAL A 388 -4.15 -19.82 -14.06
CA VAL A 388 -3.49 -18.52 -14.00
C VAL A 388 -2.60 -18.40 -12.77
N ILE A 389 -3.00 -19.01 -11.67
CA ILE A 389 -2.22 -19.03 -10.42
C ILE A 389 -1.18 -20.15 -10.49
N ARG A 390 -1.58 -21.33 -10.93
CA ARG A 390 -0.75 -22.54 -10.98
C ARG A 390 0.49 -22.37 -11.87
N ARG A 391 0.38 -21.66 -12.99
CA ARG A 391 1.53 -21.38 -13.88
C ARG A 391 2.60 -20.48 -13.24
N GLU A 392 2.25 -19.74 -12.18
CA GLU A 392 3.19 -18.96 -11.39
C GLU A 392 3.92 -19.80 -10.33
N ALA A 393 3.42 -20.99 -10.01
CA ALA A 393 4.07 -21.90 -9.07
C ALA A 393 5.41 -22.40 -9.64
N ARG A 394 6.43 -22.36 -8.81
CA ARG A 394 7.78 -22.89 -9.10
C ARG A 394 8.06 -24.20 -8.39
N GLN A 395 7.35 -24.45 -7.28
CA GLN A 395 7.30 -25.76 -6.65
C GLN A 395 6.47 -26.69 -7.52
N LEU A 396 6.95 -27.91 -7.72
CA LEU A 396 6.26 -28.94 -8.48
C LEU A 396 5.63 -29.96 -7.52
N GLU A 397 4.49 -30.51 -7.89
CA GLU A 397 3.89 -31.69 -7.26
C GLU A 397 4.77 -32.92 -7.51
N GLY A 398 4.85 -33.82 -6.53
CA GLY A 398 5.72 -34.98 -6.58
C GLY A 398 7.21 -34.72 -6.37
N ALA A 399 7.62 -33.47 -6.26
CA ALA A 399 9.01 -33.10 -5.98
C ALA A 399 9.25 -32.90 -4.48
N TRP A 400 10.51 -32.93 -4.08
CA TRP A 400 10.91 -32.50 -2.74
C TRP A 400 10.44 -31.08 -2.47
N PHE A 401 10.04 -30.80 -1.23
CA PHE A 401 9.76 -29.46 -0.76
C PHE A 401 10.98 -28.56 -0.98
N ASP A 402 10.74 -27.36 -1.47
CA ASP A 402 11.76 -26.33 -1.62
C ASP A 402 11.16 -24.98 -1.20
N GLY A 403 11.52 -24.54 0.01
CA GLY A 403 11.00 -23.30 0.58
C GLY A 403 11.28 -22.07 -0.29
N SER A 404 12.41 -22.06 -1.01
CA SER A 404 12.75 -20.95 -1.90
C SER A 404 11.83 -20.90 -3.13
N ARG A 405 11.46 -22.05 -3.68
CA ARG A 405 10.51 -22.15 -4.79
C ARG A 405 9.09 -21.75 -4.37
N ILE A 406 8.69 -22.12 -3.15
CA ILE A 406 7.38 -21.72 -2.60
C ILE A 406 7.32 -20.21 -2.39
N GLU A 407 8.33 -19.61 -1.78
CA GLU A 407 8.38 -18.16 -1.60
C GLU A 407 8.42 -17.41 -2.94
N ARG A 408 9.17 -17.91 -3.91
CA ARG A 408 9.14 -17.38 -5.29
C ARG A 408 7.75 -17.48 -5.90
N SER A 409 7.06 -18.61 -5.72
CA SER A 409 5.68 -18.78 -6.20
C SER A 409 4.76 -17.74 -5.60
N LYS A 410 4.82 -17.53 -4.27
CA LYS A 410 4.07 -16.51 -3.56
C LYS A 410 4.32 -15.10 -4.10
N ILE A 411 5.60 -14.73 -4.29
CA ILE A 411 5.99 -13.43 -4.85
C ILE A 411 5.45 -13.27 -6.27
N ARG A 412 5.54 -14.30 -7.11
CA ARG A 412 5.04 -14.27 -8.50
C ARG A 412 3.53 -14.13 -8.55
N ILE A 413 2.79 -14.87 -7.74
CA ILE A 413 1.33 -14.76 -7.64
C ILE A 413 0.94 -13.35 -7.18
N ARG A 414 1.64 -12.77 -6.19
CA ARG A 414 1.43 -11.38 -5.75
C ARG A 414 1.67 -10.37 -6.87
N ARG A 415 2.72 -10.58 -7.67
CA ARG A 415 3.08 -9.70 -8.80
C ARG A 415 2.03 -9.65 -9.91
N LEU A 416 1.13 -10.62 -10.01
CA LEU A 416 0.00 -10.56 -10.93
C LEU A 416 -0.89 -9.35 -10.66
N GLY A 417 -0.93 -8.86 -9.42
CA GLY A 417 -1.72 -7.70 -9.05
C GLY A 417 -3.23 -7.96 -8.96
N TYR A 418 -3.67 -9.23 -9.02
CA TYR A 418 -5.08 -9.64 -8.97
C TYR A 418 -5.57 -9.88 -7.56
N PHE A 419 -4.65 -10.00 -6.61
CA PHE A 419 -4.91 -10.39 -5.23
C PHE A 419 -4.49 -9.28 -4.26
N GLU A 420 -5.28 -9.10 -3.21
CA GLU A 420 -4.95 -8.23 -2.08
C GLU A 420 -3.95 -8.92 -1.16
N ASP A 421 -4.18 -10.22 -0.91
CA ASP A 421 -3.27 -11.06 -0.14
C ASP A 421 -3.09 -12.44 -0.78
N VAL A 422 -1.92 -13.01 -0.51
CA VAL A 422 -1.53 -14.37 -0.91
C VAL A 422 -0.87 -15.03 0.30
N ASN A 423 -1.54 -15.99 0.89
CA ASN A 423 -1.02 -16.80 1.98
C ASN A 423 -0.60 -18.17 1.46
N VAL A 424 0.39 -18.76 2.12
CA VAL A 424 0.88 -20.11 1.81
C VAL A 424 0.99 -20.91 3.09
N GLU A 425 0.33 -22.04 3.13
CA GLU A 425 0.39 -22.96 4.24
C GLU A 425 0.85 -24.34 3.76
N THR A 426 1.64 -25.01 4.60
CA THR A 426 2.10 -26.36 4.36
C THR A 426 1.44 -27.27 5.40
N GLN A 427 0.66 -28.25 4.94
CA GLN A 427 -0.09 -29.14 5.80
C GLN A 427 0.41 -30.58 5.67
N PRO A 428 0.80 -31.25 6.77
CA PRO A 428 1.13 -32.66 6.74
C PRO A 428 -0.06 -33.50 6.28
N VAL A 429 0.20 -34.50 5.44
CA VAL A 429 -0.84 -35.41 4.97
C VAL A 429 -1.08 -36.51 6.00
N ALA A 430 -2.33 -36.63 6.48
CA ALA A 430 -2.68 -37.66 7.45
C ALA A 430 -2.38 -39.06 6.94
N GLY A 431 -1.74 -39.89 7.79
CA GLY A 431 -1.36 -41.25 7.47
C GLY A 431 -0.05 -41.42 6.68
N THR A 432 0.64 -40.34 6.37
CA THR A 432 1.97 -40.31 5.75
C THR A 432 2.95 -39.60 6.65
N SER A 433 4.23 -39.97 6.58
CA SER A 433 5.28 -39.33 7.39
C SER A 433 6.17 -38.40 6.60
N ASP A 434 6.06 -38.43 5.27
CA ASP A 434 6.97 -37.77 4.31
C ASP A 434 6.24 -36.96 3.22
N GLN A 435 4.91 -36.75 3.38
CA GLN A 435 4.13 -36.01 2.42
C GLN A 435 3.46 -34.78 3.04
N ILE A 436 3.45 -33.70 2.27
CA ILE A 436 2.75 -32.45 2.60
C ILE A 436 1.90 -31.99 1.42
N ASP A 437 0.83 -31.30 1.73
CA ASP A 437 0.10 -30.48 0.77
C ASP A 437 0.51 -29.01 0.96
N VAL A 438 0.65 -28.30 -0.15
CA VAL A 438 0.89 -26.85 -0.15
C VAL A 438 -0.40 -26.17 -0.57
N GLU A 439 -0.92 -25.30 0.26
CA GLU A 439 -2.13 -24.53 -0.01
C GLU A 439 -1.79 -23.05 -0.24
N PHE A 440 -2.13 -22.56 -1.43
CA PHE A 440 -2.10 -21.13 -1.75
C PHE A 440 -3.51 -20.57 -1.59
N THR A 441 -3.71 -19.81 -0.52
CA THR A 441 -4.98 -19.09 -0.29
C THR A 441 -4.85 -17.66 -0.78
N VAL A 442 -5.70 -17.26 -1.72
CA VAL A 442 -5.68 -15.92 -2.30
C VAL A 442 -6.93 -15.14 -1.95
N THR A 443 -6.79 -13.84 -1.75
CA THR A 443 -7.92 -12.91 -1.58
C THR A 443 -7.99 -12.03 -2.81
N GLU A 444 -9.01 -12.23 -3.65
CA GLU A 444 -9.16 -11.47 -4.90
C GLU A 444 -9.58 -10.02 -4.66
N LYS A 445 -9.00 -9.11 -5.45
CA LYS A 445 -9.43 -7.72 -5.51
C LYS A 445 -10.01 -7.36 -6.88
N SER A 446 -10.62 -6.19 -6.96
CA SER A 446 -11.05 -5.65 -8.27
C SER A 446 -9.84 -5.40 -9.16
N THR A 447 -9.89 -5.90 -10.39
CA THR A 447 -8.83 -5.77 -11.41
C THR A 447 -9.18 -4.77 -12.49
N GLY A 448 -10.34 -4.11 -12.39
CA GLY A 448 -10.73 -2.97 -13.22
C GLY A 448 -10.16 -1.68 -12.65
N ASN A 449 -9.51 -0.89 -13.50
CA ASN A 449 -8.99 0.42 -13.15
C ASN A 449 -9.54 1.48 -14.09
N LEU A 450 -10.07 2.55 -13.52
CA LEU A 450 -10.38 3.79 -14.21
C LEU A 450 -9.38 4.83 -13.73
N LEU A 451 -8.58 5.35 -14.64
CA LEU A 451 -7.62 6.41 -14.35
C LEU A 451 -8.03 7.64 -15.15
N ALA A 452 -8.12 8.77 -14.48
CA ALA A 452 -8.25 10.07 -15.11
C ALA A 452 -7.29 11.03 -14.41
N GLY A 453 -6.49 11.73 -15.17
CA GLY A 453 -5.48 12.63 -14.64
C GLY A 453 -5.29 13.87 -15.51
N VAL A 454 -4.94 14.95 -14.84
CA VAL A 454 -4.51 16.20 -15.46
C VAL A 454 -3.11 16.50 -14.98
N GLY A 455 -2.24 16.78 -15.92
CA GLY A 455 -0.87 17.20 -15.65
C GLY A 455 -0.55 18.50 -16.34
N TYR A 456 0.61 19.06 -16.00
CA TYR A 456 1.17 20.20 -16.71
C TYR A 456 2.68 20.07 -16.81
N SER A 457 3.22 20.34 -17.97
CA SER A 457 4.66 20.40 -18.15
C SER A 457 5.08 21.67 -18.91
N SER A 458 6.32 22.08 -18.70
CA SER A 458 6.89 23.22 -19.43
C SER A 458 7.02 22.99 -20.93
N SER A 459 7.02 21.72 -21.39
CA SER A 459 7.13 21.34 -22.79
C SER A 459 5.80 21.18 -23.49
N GLU A 460 4.85 20.47 -22.88
CA GLU A 460 3.59 20.06 -23.52
C GLU A 460 2.37 20.89 -23.08
N GLY A 461 2.54 21.79 -22.10
CA GLY A 461 1.43 22.52 -21.49
C GLY A 461 0.55 21.59 -20.65
N VAL A 462 -0.76 21.78 -20.75
CA VAL A 462 -1.73 20.90 -20.04
C VAL A 462 -1.82 19.57 -20.75
N VAL A 463 -1.73 18.50 -19.97
CA VAL A 463 -1.84 17.10 -20.42
C VAL A 463 -3.02 16.46 -19.73
N PHE A 464 -3.91 15.85 -20.50
CA PHE A 464 -5.03 15.04 -20.01
C PHE A 464 -4.78 13.59 -20.33
N ASN A 465 -4.88 12.74 -19.32
CA ASN A 465 -4.80 11.30 -19.47
C ASN A 465 -6.09 10.68 -18.95
N ALA A 466 -6.71 9.82 -19.73
CA ALA A 466 -7.80 8.98 -19.26
C ALA A 466 -7.60 7.56 -19.79
N SER A 467 -7.77 6.57 -18.93
CA SER A 467 -7.72 5.17 -19.35
C SER A 467 -8.69 4.31 -18.55
N VAL A 468 -9.25 3.33 -19.23
CA VAL A 468 -10.01 2.24 -18.63
C VAL A 468 -9.24 0.97 -18.94
N SER A 469 -8.90 0.22 -17.91
CA SER A 469 -8.22 -1.05 -18.05
C SER A 469 -8.86 -2.13 -17.19
N GLN A 470 -8.96 -3.33 -17.75
CA GLN A 470 -9.37 -4.52 -17.05
C GLN A 470 -8.26 -5.54 -17.15
N GLN A 471 -7.61 -5.81 -16.04
CA GLN A 471 -6.68 -6.93 -15.93
C GLN A 471 -7.47 -8.20 -15.58
N ASN A 472 -6.91 -9.35 -15.93
CA ASN A 472 -7.55 -10.64 -15.65
C ASN A 472 -8.98 -10.75 -16.21
N VAL A 473 -9.15 -10.39 -17.48
CA VAL A 473 -10.46 -10.44 -18.17
C VAL A 473 -11.03 -11.86 -18.11
N PHE A 474 -12.25 -11.99 -17.57
CA PHE A 474 -12.93 -13.28 -17.35
C PHE A 474 -12.08 -14.33 -16.62
N GLY A 475 -11.17 -13.90 -15.73
CA GLY A 475 -10.30 -14.78 -14.97
C GLY A 475 -9.18 -15.45 -15.76
N SER A 476 -8.96 -15.06 -17.02
CA SER A 476 -8.01 -15.68 -17.93
C SER A 476 -6.55 -15.21 -17.77
N GLY A 477 -6.32 -14.21 -16.94
CA GLY A 477 -5.03 -13.53 -16.82
C GLY A 477 -4.69 -12.60 -17.99
N ASN A 478 -5.59 -12.43 -18.98
CA ASN A 478 -5.41 -11.48 -20.06
C ASN A 478 -5.83 -10.07 -19.62
N ALA A 479 -5.28 -9.06 -20.27
CA ALA A 479 -5.60 -7.66 -19.99
C ALA A 479 -6.10 -6.93 -21.25
N VAL A 480 -7.05 -6.03 -21.04
CA VAL A 480 -7.53 -5.08 -22.05
C VAL A 480 -7.41 -3.68 -21.46
N ALA A 481 -6.92 -2.76 -22.25
CA ALA A 481 -6.87 -1.35 -21.88
C ALA A 481 -7.27 -0.47 -23.07
N VAL A 482 -7.99 0.61 -22.78
CA VAL A 482 -8.27 1.69 -23.75
C VAL A 482 -7.85 2.97 -23.08
N GLY A 483 -7.08 3.79 -23.78
CA GLY A 483 -6.56 5.02 -23.24
C GLY A 483 -6.62 6.18 -24.24
N ILE A 484 -6.72 7.37 -23.68
CA ILE A 484 -6.55 8.64 -24.39
C ILE A 484 -5.54 9.47 -23.62
N ASN A 485 -4.55 9.96 -24.35
CA ASN A 485 -3.58 10.93 -23.86
C ASN A 485 -3.64 12.14 -24.80
N THR A 486 -3.85 13.31 -24.27
CA THR A 486 -3.92 14.53 -25.09
C THR A 486 -3.17 15.68 -24.42
N SER A 487 -2.30 16.30 -25.18
CA SER A 487 -1.60 17.53 -24.83
C SER A 487 -1.66 18.51 -25.99
N LYS A 488 -0.99 19.66 -25.86
CA LYS A 488 -0.88 20.62 -26.94
C LYS A 488 -0.12 20.03 -28.17
N ILE A 489 0.78 19.06 -27.94
CA ILE A 489 1.68 18.55 -28.97
C ILE A 489 1.25 17.17 -29.44
N ASN A 490 0.69 16.36 -28.56
CA ASN A 490 0.40 14.96 -28.82
C ASN A 490 -1.04 14.63 -28.42
N ARG A 491 -1.74 13.93 -29.32
CA ARG A 491 -3.02 13.30 -29.04
C ARG A 491 -2.95 11.85 -29.48
N THR A 492 -3.03 10.95 -28.51
CA THR A 492 -2.98 9.51 -28.75
C THR A 492 -4.23 8.85 -28.18
N ILE A 493 -4.90 8.04 -29.00
CA ILE A 493 -5.95 7.12 -28.57
C ILE A 493 -5.42 5.72 -28.86
N SER A 494 -5.45 4.84 -27.87
CA SER A 494 -4.94 3.47 -28.04
C SER A 494 -5.84 2.43 -27.39
N GLY A 495 -5.92 1.26 -28.02
CA GLY A 495 -6.51 0.05 -27.48
C GLY A 495 -5.45 -1.05 -27.43
N LEU A 496 -5.32 -1.69 -26.28
CA LEU A 496 -4.30 -2.68 -25.98
C LEU A 496 -4.94 -3.97 -25.50
N PHE A 497 -4.53 -5.11 -26.08
CA PHE A 497 -4.87 -6.44 -25.59
C PHE A 497 -3.56 -7.19 -25.31
N THR A 498 -3.41 -7.65 -24.06
CA THR A 498 -2.20 -8.35 -23.62
C THR A 498 -2.53 -9.74 -23.09
N GLN A 499 -1.80 -10.73 -23.58
CA GLN A 499 -1.81 -12.10 -23.06
C GLN A 499 -0.43 -12.38 -22.45
N PRO A 500 -0.26 -12.36 -21.14
CA PRO A 500 1.04 -12.56 -20.48
C PRO A 500 1.64 -13.95 -20.73
N TYR A 501 0.77 -14.93 -20.95
CA TYR A 501 1.13 -16.31 -21.28
C TYR A 501 0.43 -16.72 -22.58
N TRP A 502 0.93 -16.25 -23.71
CA TRP A 502 0.52 -16.74 -25.03
C TRP A 502 1.03 -18.15 -25.28
N THR A 503 2.21 -18.48 -24.75
CA THR A 503 2.76 -19.83 -24.68
C THR A 503 2.90 -20.27 -23.22
N VAL A 504 3.01 -21.58 -22.99
CA VAL A 504 3.20 -22.18 -21.65
C VAL A 504 4.51 -21.74 -21.01
N ASP A 505 5.51 -21.38 -21.79
CA ASP A 505 6.83 -20.92 -21.33
C ASP A 505 6.85 -19.45 -20.88
N GLY A 506 5.70 -18.78 -20.93
CA GLY A 506 5.58 -17.39 -20.47
C GLY A 506 5.92 -16.34 -21.51
N VAL A 507 5.93 -16.68 -22.79
CA VAL A 507 6.02 -15.68 -23.86
C VAL A 507 4.71 -14.88 -23.86
N SER A 508 4.82 -13.58 -23.70
CA SER A 508 3.68 -12.68 -23.77
C SER A 508 3.38 -12.27 -25.22
N ARG A 509 2.10 -12.03 -25.52
CA ARG A 509 1.66 -11.43 -26.77
C ARG A 509 0.86 -10.17 -26.47
N THR A 510 1.18 -9.08 -27.17
CA THR A 510 0.49 -7.81 -27.08
C THR A 510 0.01 -7.40 -28.46
N ILE A 511 -1.25 -7.01 -28.56
CA ILE A 511 -1.84 -6.43 -29.78
C ILE A 511 -2.27 -5.02 -29.42
N GLU A 512 -1.84 -4.06 -30.21
CA GLU A 512 -2.13 -2.64 -30.02
C GLU A 512 -2.73 -2.06 -31.29
N LEU A 513 -3.77 -1.24 -31.13
CA LEU A 513 -4.32 -0.39 -32.17
C LEU A 513 -4.29 1.05 -31.68
N TYR A 514 -3.86 1.99 -32.49
CA TYR A 514 -3.73 3.37 -32.08
C TYR A 514 -3.96 4.37 -33.20
N GLN A 515 -4.39 5.54 -32.78
CA GLN A 515 -4.37 6.77 -33.57
C GLN A 515 -3.55 7.81 -32.82
N LYS A 516 -2.57 8.39 -33.50
CA LYS A 516 -1.63 9.33 -32.91
C LYS A 516 -1.49 10.55 -33.82
N ASN A 517 -1.76 11.74 -33.26
CA ASN A 517 -1.54 13.01 -33.91
C ASN A 517 -0.44 13.76 -33.17
N ILE A 518 0.59 14.19 -33.87
CA ILE A 518 1.70 14.97 -33.33
C ILE A 518 1.75 16.31 -34.04
N ASP A 519 1.73 17.39 -33.27
CA ASP A 519 1.91 18.74 -33.75
C ASP A 519 3.00 19.45 -32.91
N PRO A 520 4.27 19.36 -33.30
CA PRO A 520 5.36 19.95 -32.56
C PRO A 520 5.55 21.46 -32.83
N THR A 521 4.65 22.11 -33.56
CA THR A 521 4.76 23.54 -33.92
C THR A 521 4.80 24.50 -32.73
N SER A 522 4.32 24.04 -31.57
CA SER A 522 4.41 24.81 -30.33
C SER A 522 5.75 24.67 -29.59
N LEU A 523 6.61 23.77 -30.03
CA LEU A 523 7.99 23.63 -29.60
C LEU A 523 8.92 24.38 -30.56
N SER A 524 10.17 24.52 -30.15
CA SER A 524 11.23 25.03 -31.03
C SER A 524 11.74 23.95 -32.03
N VAL A 525 10.82 23.21 -32.60
CA VAL A 525 11.05 22.14 -33.56
C VAL A 525 10.51 22.58 -34.91
N SER A 526 11.03 22.00 -35.96
CA SER A 526 10.62 22.32 -37.34
C SER A 526 9.14 22.11 -37.59
N GLN A 527 8.60 22.96 -38.44
CA GLN A 527 7.17 23.13 -38.70
C GLN A 527 6.63 22.01 -39.60
N TYR A 528 6.00 21.00 -38.96
CA TYR A 528 5.16 19.97 -39.61
C TYR A 528 4.20 19.39 -38.58
N SER A 529 3.15 18.73 -39.04
CA SER A 529 2.35 17.84 -38.19
C SER A 529 2.20 16.48 -38.83
N SER A 530 1.92 15.45 -38.00
CA SER A 530 1.71 14.09 -38.47
C SER A 530 0.49 13.45 -37.80
N ALA A 531 -0.30 12.76 -38.60
CA ALA A 531 -1.39 11.91 -38.18
C ALA A 531 -1.08 10.46 -38.55
N THR A 532 -1.03 9.59 -37.57
CA THR A 532 -0.72 8.16 -37.75
C THR A 532 -1.86 7.30 -37.22
N ILE A 533 -2.33 6.38 -38.02
CA ILE A 533 -3.19 5.25 -37.60
C ILE A 533 -2.33 3.99 -37.79
N GLY A 534 -2.27 3.18 -36.72
CA GLY A 534 -1.39 2.01 -36.74
C GLY A 534 -1.92 0.85 -35.92
N GLY A 535 -1.33 -0.29 -36.17
CA GLY A 535 -1.51 -1.50 -35.41
C GLY A 535 -0.19 -2.23 -35.22
N ALA A 536 -0.03 -2.83 -34.03
CA ALA A 536 1.16 -3.54 -33.66
C ALA A 536 0.85 -4.91 -33.06
N ILE A 537 1.72 -5.87 -33.31
CA ILE A 537 1.78 -7.12 -32.56
C ILE A 537 3.19 -7.26 -31.99
N GLY A 538 3.26 -7.53 -30.70
CA GLY A 538 4.52 -7.69 -29.97
C GLY A 538 4.55 -9.00 -29.20
N PHE A 539 5.74 -9.56 -29.05
CA PHE A 539 6.03 -10.76 -28.27
C PHE A 539 7.14 -10.42 -27.27
N GLY A 540 6.88 -10.67 -25.99
CA GLY A 540 7.86 -10.50 -24.92
C GLY A 540 8.31 -11.87 -24.42
N VAL A 541 9.61 -12.13 -24.53
CA VAL A 541 10.26 -13.37 -24.11
C VAL A 541 11.06 -13.09 -22.83
N PRO A 542 10.64 -13.58 -21.66
CA PRO A 542 11.44 -13.47 -20.44
C PRO A 542 12.63 -14.44 -20.53
N ILE A 543 13.83 -13.91 -20.52
CA ILE A 543 15.07 -14.70 -20.55
C ILE A 543 15.49 -15.07 -19.13
N THR A 544 15.41 -14.09 -18.22
CA THR A 544 15.64 -14.27 -16.79
C THR A 544 14.59 -13.49 -16.00
N GLU A 545 14.68 -13.47 -14.68
CA GLU A 545 13.79 -12.65 -13.83
C GLU A 545 13.94 -11.13 -14.08
N SER A 546 15.09 -10.71 -14.61
CA SER A 546 15.41 -9.29 -14.86
C SER A 546 15.60 -8.95 -16.34
N ASP A 547 15.70 -9.96 -17.22
CA ASP A 547 16.00 -9.77 -18.65
C ASP A 547 14.79 -10.14 -19.49
N THR A 548 14.38 -9.24 -20.38
CA THR A 548 13.29 -9.45 -21.33
C THR A 548 13.74 -9.10 -22.74
N VAL A 549 13.44 -9.95 -23.70
CA VAL A 549 13.58 -9.65 -25.13
C VAL A 549 12.20 -9.45 -25.72
N ASN A 550 12.01 -8.36 -26.43
CA ASN A 550 10.77 -8.01 -27.09
C ASN A 550 10.97 -8.00 -28.61
N LEU A 551 10.10 -8.67 -29.32
CA LEU A 551 10.06 -8.67 -30.78
C LEU A 551 8.69 -8.15 -31.20
N GLY A 552 8.63 -7.34 -32.25
CA GLY A 552 7.37 -6.77 -32.69
C GLY A 552 7.32 -6.50 -34.18
N PHE A 553 6.12 -6.42 -34.68
CA PHE A 553 5.80 -5.98 -36.04
C PHE A 553 4.69 -4.91 -35.92
N ARG A 554 4.85 -3.83 -36.67
CA ARG A 554 3.97 -2.69 -36.68
C ARG A 554 3.69 -2.21 -38.10
N ILE A 555 2.46 -1.79 -38.33
CA ILE A 555 2.05 -1.16 -39.60
C ILE A 555 1.50 0.21 -39.21
N ASP A 556 2.11 1.25 -39.78
CA ASP A 556 1.75 2.65 -39.61
C ASP A 556 1.31 3.27 -40.91
N HIS A 557 0.11 3.83 -40.95
CA HIS A 557 -0.32 4.74 -42.00
C HIS A 557 -0.17 6.16 -41.50
N THR A 558 0.79 6.90 -42.02
CA THR A 558 1.14 8.26 -41.53
C THR A 558 0.90 9.29 -42.62
N THR A 559 0.12 10.30 -42.32
CA THR A 559 -0.06 11.49 -43.14
C THR A 559 0.69 12.67 -42.51
N ILE A 560 1.47 13.34 -43.33
CA ILE A 560 2.31 14.48 -42.94
C ILE A 560 1.70 15.75 -43.54
N THR A 561 1.55 16.77 -42.73
CA THR A 561 1.11 18.11 -43.16
C THR A 561 2.25 19.09 -42.95
N LEU A 562 2.66 19.75 -44.04
CA LEU A 562 3.66 20.82 -44.06
C LEU A 562 2.98 22.17 -43.94
N PHE A 563 3.70 23.13 -43.39
CA PHE A 563 3.27 24.53 -43.21
C PHE A 563 4.12 25.45 -44.08
N SER A 564 3.74 26.70 -44.21
CA SER A 564 4.45 27.69 -44.99
C SER A 564 5.90 27.95 -44.54
N GLN A 565 6.21 27.65 -43.28
CA GLN A 565 7.55 27.79 -42.69
C GLN A 565 8.25 26.43 -42.55
N SER A 566 7.76 25.37 -43.22
CA SER A 566 8.45 24.08 -43.20
C SER A 566 9.80 24.17 -43.91
N PRO A 567 10.84 23.52 -43.37
CA PRO A 567 12.17 23.53 -43.97
C PRO A 567 12.17 22.98 -45.39
N PRO A 568 13.01 23.51 -46.29
CA PRO A 568 13.16 23.00 -47.66
C PRO A 568 13.41 21.50 -47.73
N LEU A 569 14.22 20.97 -46.79
CA LEU A 569 14.50 19.53 -46.68
C LEU A 569 13.23 18.69 -46.49
N TYR A 570 12.23 19.19 -45.73
CA TYR A 570 10.97 18.48 -45.53
C TYR A 570 10.05 18.59 -46.74
N ILE A 571 10.06 19.74 -47.39
CA ILE A 571 9.33 19.94 -48.65
C ILE A 571 9.86 19.02 -49.73
N ASP A 572 11.17 18.96 -49.88
CA ASP A 572 11.83 18.06 -50.85
C ASP A 572 11.54 16.59 -50.56
N TYR A 573 11.59 16.19 -49.29
CA TYR A 573 11.24 14.83 -48.88
C TYR A 573 9.78 14.49 -49.27
N VAL A 574 8.82 15.36 -48.92
CA VAL A 574 7.41 15.15 -49.25
C VAL A 574 7.15 15.18 -50.75
N ASN A 575 7.83 16.05 -51.51
CA ASN A 575 7.73 16.07 -52.97
C ASN A 575 8.26 14.78 -53.61
N GLN A 576 9.30 14.19 -53.01
CA GLN A 576 9.93 12.98 -53.56
C GLN A 576 9.21 11.69 -53.14
N PHE A 577 8.74 11.61 -51.88
CA PHE A 577 8.22 10.36 -51.29
C PHE A 577 6.72 10.44 -50.95
N GLY A 578 6.09 11.59 -51.16
CA GLY A 578 4.69 11.82 -50.82
C GLY A 578 4.46 12.28 -49.41
N SER A 579 3.27 12.86 -49.14
CA SER A 579 2.83 13.30 -47.82
C SER A 579 2.22 12.15 -47.01
N THR A 580 1.90 11.03 -47.62
CA THR A 580 1.33 9.86 -47.00
C THR A 580 2.23 8.67 -47.18
N THR A 581 2.53 7.95 -46.09
CA THR A 581 3.41 6.77 -46.11
C THR A 581 2.80 5.60 -45.36
N ASN A 582 2.97 4.39 -45.89
CA ASN A 582 2.72 3.15 -45.18
C ASN A 582 4.05 2.56 -44.74
N SER A 583 4.23 2.46 -43.43
CA SER A 583 5.47 1.94 -42.84
C SER A 583 5.23 0.56 -42.26
N TYR A 584 6.00 -0.40 -42.72
CA TYR A 584 6.05 -1.77 -42.21
C TYR A 584 7.30 -1.90 -41.36
N ILE A 585 7.14 -2.03 -40.03
CA ILE A 585 8.22 -1.84 -39.10
C ILE A 585 8.41 -3.11 -38.27
N VAL A 586 9.63 -3.62 -38.26
CA VAL A 586 10.07 -4.68 -37.36
C VAL A 586 10.79 -4.02 -36.17
N THR A 587 10.45 -4.44 -34.96
CA THR A 587 11.09 -3.95 -33.74
C THR A 587 11.72 -5.10 -32.98
N ALA A 588 12.90 -4.85 -32.41
CA ALA A 588 13.56 -5.74 -31.47
C ALA A 588 14.04 -4.93 -30.27
N GLY A 589 13.78 -5.42 -29.09
CA GLY A 589 14.15 -4.77 -27.83
C GLY A 589 14.77 -5.78 -26.90
N TRP A 590 15.73 -5.33 -26.11
CA TRP A 590 16.23 -6.02 -24.93
C TRP A 590 16.22 -5.05 -23.76
N ALA A 591 15.74 -5.51 -22.63
CA ALA A 591 15.76 -4.72 -21.39
C ALA A 591 16.20 -5.60 -20.21
N ARG A 592 17.06 -5.03 -19.38
CA ARG A 592 17.48 -5.59 -18.11
C ARG A 592 17.23 -4.56 -17.01
N ASP A 593 16.35 -4.89 -16.06
CA ASP A 593 15.99 -4.02 -14.94
C ASP A 593 16.26 -4.73 -13.61
N THR A 594 17.25 -4.24 -12.88
CA THR A 594 17.65 -4.74 -11.56
C THR A 594 17.47 -3.68 -10.46
N ARG A 595 16.73 -2.61 -10.76
CA ARG A 595 16.46 -1.53 -9.80
C ARG A 595 15.60 -2.05 -8.65
N ASP A 596 15.87 -1.54 -7.44
CA ASP A 596 15.11 -1.84 -6.21
C ASP A 596 13.72 -1.19 -6.22
N ASP A 597 13.55 -0.06 -6.91
CA ASP A 597 12.29 0.66 -7.07
C ASP A 597 12.21 1.28 -8.48
N ILE A 598 11.00 1.36 -9.05
CA ILE A 598 10.79 1.92 -10.40
C ILE A 598 10.81 3.44 -10.38
N LEU A 599 10.17 4.06 -9.37
CA LEU A 599 9.99 5.52 -9.29
C LEU A 599 11.16 6.21 -8.59
N TYR A 600 11.64 5.63 -7.50
CA TYR A 600 12.68 6.19 -6.63
C TYR A 600 13.81 5.19 -6.33
N PRO A 601 14.54 4.73 -7.36
CA PRO A 601 15.61 3.76 -7.17
C PRO A 601 16.71 4.30 -6.24
N ASN A 602 17.25 3.43 -5.39
CA ASN A 602 18.44 3.70 -4.58
C ASN A 602 19.65 2.89 -5.07
N GLN A 603 19.39 1.75 -5.69
CA GLN A 603 20.42 0.85 -6.20
C GLN A 603 19.91 0.09 -7.42
N GLY A 604 20.86 -0.47 -8.18
CA GLY A 604 20.56 -1.31 -9.32
C GLY A 604 20.76 -0.59 -10.65
N ARG A 605 20.34 -1.23 -11.73
CA ARG A 605 20.65 -0.79 -13.09
C ARG A 605 19.48 -1.06 -14.04
N LEU A 606 19.21 -0.12 -14.92
CA LEU A 606 18.35 -0.29 -16.09
C LEU A 606 19.21 -0.19 -17.36
N GLN A 607 19.17 -1.23 -18.17
CA GLN A 607 19.75 -1.23 -19.51
C GLN A 607 18.66 -1.56 -20.50
N SER A 608 18.61 -0.85 -21.61
CA SER A 608 17.70 -1.17 -22.70
C SER A 608 18.35 -0.86 -24.05
N LEU A 609 18.15 -1.76 -24.96
CA LEU A 609 18.47 -1.59 -26.38
C LEU A 609 17.18 -1.75 -27.16
N PHE A 610 16.84 -0.79 -27.96
CA PHE A 610 15.69 -0.83 -28.84
C PHE A 610 16.14 -0.59 -30.28
N VAL A 611 15.72 -1.44 -31.20
CA VAL A 611 16.00 -1.37 -32.60
C VAL A 611 14.69 -1.38 -33.38
N GLU A 612 14.57 -0.48 -34.33
CA GLU A 612 13.43 -0.35 -35.23
C GLU A 612 13.94 -0.33 -36.67
N VAL A 613 13.36 -1.15 -37.53
CA VAL A 613 13.70 -1.24 -38.96
C VAL A 613 12.43 -1.08 -39.77
N GLY A 614 12.33 0.01 -40.50
CA GLY A 614 11.29 0.22 -41.51
C GLY A 614 11.62 -0.54 -42.78
N LEU A 615 10.80 -1.54 -43.12
CA LEU A 615 11.04 -2.43 -44.28
C LEU A 615 10.86 -1.69 -45.63
N PRO A 616 11.60 -2.05 -46.69
CA PRO A 616 11.56 -1.37 -47.97
C PRO A 616 10.35 -1.80 -48.83
N ILE A 617 9.16 -1.85 -48.23
CA ILE A 617 7.92 -2.27 -48.90
C ILE A 617 7.21 -1.10 -49.57
N ASP A 618 7.27 0.08 -48.93
CA ASP A 618 6.73 1.33 -49.46
C ASP A 618 7.81 2.44 -49.45
N ASN A 619 7.43 3.68 -49.35
CA ASN A 619 8.32 4.85 -49.50
C ASN A 619 9.32 5.04 -48.34
N VAL A 620 9.23 4.27 -47.27
CA VAL A 620 10.05 4.42 -46.08
C VAL A 620 11.02 3.23 -45.95
N SER A 621 12.32 3.54 -45.79
CA SER A 621 13.36 2.53 -45.53
C SER A 621 14.39 3.14 -44.58
N TYR A 622 14.39 2.72 -43.33
CA TYR A 622 15.29 3.25 -42.31
C TYR A 622 15.57 2.22 -41.23
N TYR A 623 16.62 2.43 -40.50
CA TYR A 623 16.87 1.74 -39.24
C TYR A 623 17.18 2.77 -38.16
N LYS A 624 16.81 2.43 -36.94
CA LYS A 624 16.97 3.27 -35.75
C LYS A 624 17.28 2.39 -34.55
N ALA A 625 18.36 2.70 -33.86
CA ALA A 625 18.75 2.01 -32.62
C ALA A 625 18.95 3.02 -31.52
N GLU A 626 18.47 2.70 -30.32
CA GLU A 626 18.65 3.50 -29.12
C GLU A 626 19.08 2.60 -27.97
N TYR A 627 20.16 2.98 -27.29
CA TYR A 627 20.68 2.29 -26.11
C TYR A 627 20.64 3.24 -24.93
N ILE A 628 19.98 2.80 -23.87
CA ILE A 628 19.91 3.51 -22.62
C ILE A 628 20.57 2.65 -21.53
N ASN A 629 21.43 3.26 -20.75
CA ASN A 629 22.03 2.67 -19.56
C ASN A 629 21.90 3.64 -18.41
N GLN A 630 21.25 3.22 -17.35
CA GLN A 630 21.04 4.02 -16.15
C GLN A 630 21.44 3.20 -14.93
N TRP A 631 22.34 3.74 -14.14
CA TRP A 631 22.91 3.06 -12.98
C TRP A 631 22.70 3.90 -11.73
N PHE A 632 22.18 3.27 -10.66
CA PHE A 632 22.00 3.84 -9.35
C PHE A 632 22.94 3.20 -8.36
N TRP A 633 23.74 4.01 -7.70
CA TRP A 633 24.75 3.57 -6.78
C TRP A 633 24.68 4.34 -5.46
N PRO A 634 24.40 3.68 -4.30
CA PRO A 634 24.52 4.30 -2.99
C PRO A 634 26.01 4.50 -2.66
N ILE A 635 26.48 5.75 -2.75
CA ILE A 635 27.90 6.06 -2.49
C ILE A 635 28.17 6.08 -0.99
N TYR A 636 27.40 6.86 -0.27
CA TYR A 636 27.45 7.03 1.17
C TYR A 636 26.02 7.37 1.65
N PRO A 637 25.42 6.53 2.51
CA PRO A 637 24.05 6.80 2.95
C PRO A 637 23.94 8.18 3.63
N PRO A 638 22.93 9.01 3.24
CA PRO A 638 21.77 8.68 2.43
C PRO A 638 21.90 9.03 0.91
N PHE A 639 23.09 9.34 0.41
CA PHE A 639 23.29 9.81 -0.96
C PHE A 639 23.27 8.68 -1.99
N VAL A 640 22.58 8.92 -3.12
CA VAL A 640 22.51 7.99 -4.24
C VAL A 640 22.98 8.71 -5.50
N LEU A 641 24.03 8.19 -6.16
CA LEU A 641 24.48 8.66 -7.46
C LEU A 641 23.75 7.92 -8.57
N MET A 642 23.19 8.67 -9.52
CA MET A 642 22.67 8.15 -10.79
C MET A 642 23.59 8.58 -11.92
N LEU A 643 23.99 7.62 -12.74
CA LEU A 643 24.65 7.86 -14.02
C LEU A 643 23.76 7.33 -15.15
N ARG A 644 23.47 8.15 -16.14
CA ARG A 644 22.67 7.77 -17.30
C ARG A 644 23.40 8.11 -18.58
N GLY A 645 23.44 7.17 -19.51
CA GLY A 645 23.85 7.36 -20.90
C GLY A 645 22.70 7.02 -21.83
N ASN A 646 22.49 7.81 -22.86
CA ASN A 646 21.52 7.56 -23.91
C ASN A 646 22.21 7.81 -25.26
N LEU A 647 22.41 6.74 -26.02
CA LEU A 647 23.04 6.72 -27.33
C LEU A 647 22.01 6.34 -28.39
N GLY A 648 21.93 7.09 -29.47
CA GLY A 648 21.02 6.81 -30.57
C GLY A 648 21.72 6.92 -31.91
N TYR A 649 21.39 6.01 -32.82
CA TYR A 649 21.81 6.05 -34.20
C TYR A 649 20.67 5.66 -35.14
N ALA A 650 20.44 6.45 -36.18
CA ALA A 650 19.43 6.18 -37.19
C ALA A 650 19.93 6.60 -38.57
N ASP A 651 19.58 5.86 -39.58
CA ASP A 651 19.84 6.23 -40.96
C ASP A 651 18.84 5.61 -41.93
N GLY A 652 18.77 6.15 -43.11
CA GLY A 652 18.05 5.55 -44.24
C GLY A 652 18.88 4.49 -44.96
N TYR A 653 18.24 3.63 -45.70
CA TYR A 653 18.90 2.65 -46.54
C TYR A 653 18.15 2.44 -47.86
N ASN A 654 18.69 1.67 -48.80
CA ASN A 654 18.14 1.49 -50.14
C ASN A 654 18.05 2.80 -50.94
N GLY A 655 19.01 3.70 -50.76
CA GLY A 655 19.03 4.98 -51.48
C GLY A 655 17.96 5.99 -50.99
N LYS A 656 17.26 5.68 -49.89
CA LYS A 656 16.30 6.58 -49.27
C LYS A 656 16.90 7.24 -48.02
N PRO A 657 16.66 8.57 -47.82
CA PRO A 657 17.14 9.23 -46.63
C PRO A 657 16.33 8.80 -45.37
N LEU A 658 16.90 9.02 -44.21
CA LEU A 658 16.14 8.89 -42.95
C LEU A 658 14.93 9.82 -43.00
N PRO A 659 13.68 9.33 -42.75
CA PRO A 659 12.53 10.18 -42.66
C PRO A 659 12.70 11.22 -41.53
N PHE A 660 12.46 12.49 -41.80
CA PHE A 660 12.68 13.58 -40.83
C PHE A 660 11.84 13.42 -39.54
N PHE A 661 10.70 12.77 -39.64
CA PHE A 661 9.83 12.45 -38.48
C PHE A 661 10.32 11.23 -37.65
N LYS A 662 11.46 10.64 -38.02
CA LYS A 662 12.13 9.53 -37.31
C LYS A 662 13.46 9.94 -36.68
N THR A 663 13.90 11.19 -36.85
CA THR A 663 15.12 11.75 -36.25
C THR A 663 15.09 11.78 -34.75
N PHE A 664 16.27 11.86 -34.12
CA PHE A 664 16.40 12.07 -32.68
C PHE A 664 16.36 13.55 -32.32
N TYR A 665 15.88 13.83 -31.09
CA TYR A 665 15.90 15.16 -30.51
C TYR A 665 16.50 15.11 -29.09
N ALA A 666 17.04 16.24 -28.63
CA ALA A 666 17.54 16.41 -27.27
C ALA A 666 17.29 17.86 -26.77
N GLY A 667 17.41 18.05 -25.46
CA GLY A 667 17.07 19.24 -24.71
C GLY A 667 15.83 19.00 -23.84
N GLY A 668 15.73 19.70 -22.74
CA GLY A 668 14.61 19.58 -21.80
C GLY A 668 14.76 18.54 -20.71
N VAL A 669 13.70 18.40 -19.91
CA VAL A 669 13.61 17.40 -18.82
C VAL A 669 13.77 15.98 -19.38
N GLY A 670 14.67 15.22 -18.78
CA GLY A 670 14.96 13.83 -19.25
C GLY A 670 16.04 13.72 -20.33
N SER A 671 16.60 14.83 -20.78
CA SER A 671 17.72 14.89 -21.72
C SER A 671 18.80 15.86 -21.17
N VAL A 672 18.93 17.06 -21.70
CA VAL A 672 19.86 18.09 -21.21
C VAL A 672 19.03 19.24 -20.67
N ARG A 673 18.91 19.34 -19.36
CA ARG A 673 18.16 20.40 -18.66
C ARG A 673 18.82 21.76 -18.84
N GLY A 674 18.05 22.82 -18.73
CA GLY A 674 18.54 24.20 -18.96
C GLY A 674 18.41 24.68 -20.42
N TYR A 675 18.15 23.75 -21.35
CA TYR A 675 17.80 24.05 -22.73
C TYR A 675 16.33 23.71 -22.99
N GLU A 676 15.71 24.42 -23.90
CA GLU A 676 14.33 24.17 -24.28
C GLU A 676 14.15 22.75 -24.83
N THR A 677 12.99 22.15 -24.60
CA THR A 677 12.70 20.78 -25.03
C THR A 677 12.89 20.61 -26.54
N SER A 678 13.62 19.58 -26.92
CA SER A 678 13.90 19.22 -28.33
C SER A 678 14.65 20.27 -29.13
N SER A 679 15.30 21.26 -28.50
CA SER A 679 15.92 22.41 -29.16
C SER A 679 17.38 22.21 -29.55
N LEU A 680 18.03 21.12 -29.11
CA LEU A 680 19.45 20.88 -29.41
C LEU A 680 19.63 20.18 -30.75
N GLY A 681 20.72 20.50 -31.45
CA GLY A 681 21.12 19.91 -32.68
C GLY A 681 21.12 20.86 -33.89
N PRO A 682 21.13 20.31 -35.10
CA PRO A 682 21.04 21.06 -36.36
C PRO A 682 19.74 21.86 -36.44
N ARG A 683 19.79 23.01 -37.08
CA ARG A 683 18.68 23.97 -37.19
C ARG A 683 18.33 24.34 -38.58
N ASP A 684 17.09 24.71 -38.81
CA ASP A 684 16.63 25.30 -40.02
C ASP A 684 17.00 26.81 -40.10
N ILE A 685 16.66 27.46 -41.20
CA ILE A 685 16.87 28.89 -41.41
C ILE A 685 16.07 29.80 -40.44
N TYR A 686 15.06 29.24 -39.81
CA TYR A 686 14.22 29.93 -38.82
C TYR A 686 14.67 29.67 -37.36
N GLY A 687 15.76 28.88 -37.19
CA GLY A 687 16.32 28.56 -35.89
C GLY A 687 15.60 27.39 -35.16
N ASN A 688 14.71 26.65 -35.82
CA ASN A 688 14.06 25.48 -35.26
C ASN A 688 14.94 24.23 -35.41
N SER A 689 14.90 23.32 -34.43
CA SER A 689 15.67 22.07 -34.48
C SER A 689 15.11 21.13 -35.54
N LEU A 690 16.00 20.61 -36.38
CA LEU A 690 15.70 19.60 -37.39
C LEU A 690 15.80 18.17 -36.84
N GLY A 691 16.29 18.01 -35.60
CA GLY A 691 16.71 16.72 -35.10
C GLY A 691 17.98 16.21 -35.77
N GLY A 692 18.30 14.94 -35.64
CA GLY A 692 19.49 14.36 -36.30
C GLY A 692 19.53 12.84 -36.25
N LYS A 693 20.54 12.30 -36.88
CA LYS A 693 20.76 10.86 -37.03
C LYS A 693 21.46 10.23 -35.82
N ARG A 694 22.26 11.00 -35.10
CA ARG A 694 23.04 10.52 -33.94
C ARG A 694 22.67 11.31 -32.70
N LYS A 695 22.45 10.61 -31.59
CA LYS A 695 22.13 11.17 -30.28
C LYS A 695 23.15 10.72 -29.26
N ILE A 696 23.72 11.63 -28.53
CA ILE A 696 24.60 11.35 -27.40
C ILE A 696 24.16 12.22 -26.24
N VAL A 697 23.68 11.61 -25.16
CA VAL A 697 23.27 12.31 -23.93
C VAL A 697 23.81 11.56 -22.73
N GLY A 698 24.38 12.29 -21.79
CA GLY A 698 24.88 11.82 -20.52
C GLY A 698 24.33 12.67 -19.36
N ASN A 699 23.93 12.02 -18.29
CA ASN A 699 23.44 12.67 -17.08
C ASN A 699 24.16 12.08 -15.87
N ALA A 700 24.62 12.93 -14.94
CA ALA A 700 25.10 12.55 -13.63
C ALA A 700 24.30 13.31 -12.60
N GLU A 701 23.67 12.61 -11.66
CA GLU A 701 22.78 13.24 -10.69
C GLU A 701 22.96 12.59 -9.30
N LEU A 702 23.20 13.41 -8.30
CA LEU A 702 23.36 13.01 -6.90
C LEU A 702 22.08 13.36 -6.13
N PHE A 703 21.39 12.34 -5.65
CA PHE A 703 20.14 12.47 -4.91
C PHE A 703 20.38 12.48 -3.39
N TYR A 704 19.59 13.31 -2.72
CA TYR A 704 19.44 13.32 -1.27
C TYR A 704 17.95 13.13 -0.92
N PRO A 705 17.56 12.04 -0.22
CA PRO A 705 16.18 11.81 0.17
C PRO A 705 15.84 12.63 1.44
N PHE A 706 14.99 13.62 1.32
CA PHE A 706 14.41 14.32 2.47
C PHE A 706 13.35 13.46 3.17
N LEU A 707 12.56 12.73 2.40
CA LEU A 707 11.57 11.77 2.87
C LEU A 707 11.64 10.49 2.03
N LYS A 708 11.36 9.35 2.68
CA LYS A 708 11.38 8.01 2.06
C LYS A 708 9.95 7.44 1.98
N GLY A 709 9.79 6.37 1.20
CA GLY A 709 8.53 5.64 1.06
C GLY A 709 7.51 6.32 0.15
N GLU A 710 6.23 6.11 0.42
CA GLU A 710 5.13 6.60 -0.43
C GLU A 710 5.09 8.12 -0.56
N LYS A 711 5.54 8.85 0.46
CA LYS A 711 5.64 10.31 0.48
C LYS A 711 7.03 10.83 0.12
N ALA A 712 7.75 10.10 -0.75
CA ALA A 712 9.14 10.42 -1.06
C ALA A 712 9.32 11.84 -1.59
N VAL A 713 10.29 12.54 -1.01
CA VAL A 713 10.79 13.85 -1.48
C VAL A 713 12.30 13.74 -1.60
N ARG A 714 12.83 14.01 -2.79
CA ARG A 714 14.26 13.98 -3.10
C ARG A 714 14.74 15.30 -3.69
N GLY A 715 15.77 15.86 -3.10
CA GLY A 715 16.56 16.90 -3.74
C GLY A 715 17.67 16.28 -4.56
N SER A 716 18.17 16.98 -5.55
CA SER A 716 19.32 16.55 -6.34
C SER A 716 20.19 17.71 -6.80
N VAL A 717 21.45 17.39 -7.07
CA VAL A 717 22.35 18.22 -7.87
C VAL A 717 22.75 17.40 -9.10
N PHE A 718 22.84 18.04 -10.24
CA PHE A 718 23.09 17.32 -11.48
C PHE A 718 24.00 18.06 -12.45
N VAL A 719 24.60 17.29 -13.35
CA VAL A 719 25.32 17.74 -14.53
C VAL A 719 24.79 16.95 -15.70
N ASP A 720 24.34 17.62 -16.75
CA ASP A 720 23.87 17.04 -17.99
C ASP A 720 24.77 17.45 -19.14
N ALA A 721 24.99 16.53 -20.07
CA ALA A 721 25.74 16.78 -21.30
C ALA A 721 25.02 16.10 -22.48
N GLY A 722 24.99 16.73 -23.62
CA GLY A 722 24.44 16.08 -24.80
C GLY A 722 24.43 16.92 -26.07
N GLN A 723 24.26 16.21 -27.18
CA GLN A 723 24.12 16.83 -28.50
C GLN A 723 23.45 15.86 -29.47
N ILE A 724 22.90 16.42 -30.54
CA ILE A 724 22.35 15.74 -31.72
C ILE A 724 23.15 16.13 -32.93
N TYR A 725 23.47 15.15 -33.75
CA TYR A 725 24.30 15.34 -34.95
C TYR A 725 23.54 14.95 -36.20
N ALA A 726 23.69 15.77 -37.27
CA ALA A 726 23.29 15.44 -38.65
C ALA A 726 24.41 14.71 -39.38
N ASP A 727 24.22 14.41 -40.69
CA ASP A 727 25.24 13.88 -41.56
C ASP A 727 26.44 14.82 -41.67
N GLY A 728 27.65 14.22 -41.75
CA GLY A 728 28.88 14.96 -41.94
C GLY A 728 29.40 15.72 -40.72
N LEU A 729 28.69 15.70 -39.60
CA LEU A 729 29.15 16.27 -38.34
C LEU A 729 29.66 15.15 -37.42
N GLU A 730 30.97 15.13 -37.16
CA GLU A 730 31.54 14.18 -36.19
C GLU A 730 31.35 14.70 -34.74
N PRO A 731 31.23 13.77 -33.79
CA PRO A 731 31.13 14.12 -32.38
C PRO A 731 32.44 14.73 -31.86
N GLU A 732 32.47 16.03 -31.70
CA GLU A 732 33.58 16.77 -31.09
C GLU A 732 33.16 17.23 -29.69
N PHE A 733 34.09 17.24 -28.74
CA PHE A 733 33.81 17.68 -27.35
C PHE A 733 33.25 19.12 -27.31
N GLU A 734 33.79 19.99 -28.14
CA GLU A 734 33.33 21.38 -28.24
C GLU A 734 31.90 21.54 -28.76
N SER A 735 31.36 20.50 -29.42
CA SER A 735 29.97 20.52 -29.93
C SER A 735 28.92 20.22 -28.88
N PHE A 736 29.32 19.59 -27.76
CA PHE A 736 28.40 19.26 -26.67
C PHE A 736 27.84 20.51 -25.97
N ARG A 737 26.64 20.35 -25.47
CA ARG A 737 26.01 21.31 -24.55
C ARG A 737 26.07 20.72 -23.15
N PHE A 738 26.56 21.52 -22.21
CA PHE A 738 26.66 21.15 -20.80
C PHE A 738 25.75 22.05 -19.98
N SER A 739 25.13 21.48 -18.97
CA SER A 739 24.39 22.23 -17.95
C SER A 739 24.62 21.61 -16.57
N ALA A 740 24.52 22.45 -15.54
CA ALA A 740 24.53 22.00 -14.17
C ALA A 740 23.34 22.67 -13.42
N GLY A 741 22.84 21.99 -12.41
CA GLY A 741 21.69 22.54 -11.69
C GLY A 741 21.26 21.72 -10.49
N VAL A 742 20.10 22.13 -9.97
CA VAL A 742 19.45 21.51 -8.82
C VAL A 742 18.08 21.00 -9.24
N GLY A 743 17.65 19.90 -8.63
CA GLY A 743 16.36 19.27 -8.87
C GLY A 743 15.62 18.96 -7.59
N LEU A 744 14.30 18.89 -7.68
CA LEU A 744 13.41 18.42 -6.64
C LEU A 744 12.40 17.46 -7.26
N ALA A 745 12.32 16.25 -6.73
CA ALA A 745 11.30 15.28 -7.08
C ALA A 745 10.45 14.98 -5.84
N TRP A 746 9.14 15.07 -5.99
CA TRP A 746 8.18 14.89 -4.91
C TRP A 746 7.02 14.01 -5.36
N ASN A 747 6.77 12.91 -4.63
CA ASN A 747 5.56 12.12 -4.80
C ASN A 747 4.41 12.76 -4.00
N SER A 748 3.73 13.70 -4.64
CA SER A 748 2.67 14.48 -4.01
C SER A 748 1.31 13.77 -4.13
N PRO A 749 0.29 14.19 -3.34
CA PRO A 749 -1.09 13.70 -3.51
C PRO A 749 -1.70 13.98 -4.89
N LEU A 750 -1.14 14.95 -5.63
CA LEU A 750 -1.53 15.29 -7.00
C LEU A 750 -0.77 14.49 -8.07
N GLY A 751 0.05 13.52 -7.63
CA GLY A 751 0.95 12.75 -8.47
C GLY A 751 2.42 13.23 -8.38
N PRO A 752 3.32 12.61 -9.14
CA PRO A 752 4.73 12.96 -9.12
C PRO A 752 4.98 14.36 -9.66
N LEU A 753 5.71 15.15 -8.89
CA LEU A 753 6.16 16.50 -9.25
C LEU A 753 7.67 16.47 -9.45
N LYS A 754 8.15 17.09 -10.54
CA LYS A 754 9.57 17.27 -10.80
C LYS A 754 9.83 18.73 -11.14
N PHE A 755 10.79 19.32 -10.47
CA PHE A 755 11.26 20.68 -10.70
C PHE A 755 12.76 20.64 -10.93
N SER A 756 13.25 21.43 -11.85
CA SER A 756 14.69 21.62 -12.08
C SER A 756 15.02 23.04 -12.41
N TYR A 757 16.12 23.52 -11.86
CA TYR A 757 16.73 24.77 -12.24
C TYR A 757 18.16 24.48 -12.70
N ALA A 758 18.44 24.76 -13.98
CA ALA A 758 19.70 24.46 -14.63
C ALA A 758 20.34 25.71 -15.25
N ILE A 759 21.64 25.80 -15.12
CA ILE A 759 22.47 26.82 -15.72
C ILE A 759 23.24 26.17 -16.86
N PRO A 760 23.07 26.60 -18.12
CA PRO A 760 23.94 26.17 -19.22
C PRO A 760 25.37 26.57 -18.95
N LEU A 761 26.32 25.63 -18.97
CA LEU A 761 27.75 25.89 -18.81
C LEU A 761 28.42 26.15 -20.14
N GLN A 762 27.92 25.53 -21.22
CA GLN A 762 28.42 25.69 -22.57
C GLN A 762 27.22 25.83 -23.52
N SER A 763 26.98 27.04 -23.99
CA SER A 763 25.94 27.36 -24.96
C SER A 763 26.55 27.99 -26.20
N LYS A 764 25.91 27.84 -27.35
CA LYS A 764 26.32 28.46 -28.63
C LYS A 764 25.25 29.45 -29.07
N PRO A 765 25.62 30.41 -29.95
CA PRO A 765 24.65 31.34 -30.54
C PRO A 765 23.46 30.58 -31.13
N GLY A 766 22.26 31.02 -30.83
CA GLY A 766 21.01 30.43 -31.26
C GLY A 766 20.47 29.33 -30.32
N ASP A 767 21.18 28.89 -29.28
CA ASP A 767 20.65 27.96 -28.32
C ASP A 767 19.48 28.58 -27.54
N LYS A 768 18.37 27.83 -27.45
CA LYS A 768 17.19 28.25 -26.71
C LYS A 768 17.31 27.79 -25.26
N ILE A 769 17.43 28.75 -24.35
CA ILE A 769 17.67 28.48 -22.93
C ILE A 769 16.37 28.52 -22.16
N GLN A 770 16.10 27.46 -21.37
CA GLN A 770 14.99 27.38 -20.42
C GLN A 770 15.52 26.87 -19.09
N ARG A 771 15.93 27.80 -18.20
CA ARG A 771 16.60 27.47 -16.94
C ARG A 771 15.70 26.75 -15.97
N PHE A 772 14.44 27.19 -15.84
CA PHE A 772 13.46 26.56 -14.96
C PHE A 772 12.57 25.64 -15.78
N GLN A 773 12.52 24.36 -15.40
CA GLN A 773 11.70 23.35 -16.05
C GLN A 773 10.96 22.56 -14.99
N PHE A 774 9.72 22.23 -15.25
CA PHE A 774 8.91 21.49 -14.31
C PHE A 774 7.89 20.58 -15.00
N GLN A 775 7.47 19.59 -14.24
CA GLN A 775 6.49 18.59 -14.64
C GLN A 775 5.61 18.28 -13.44
N VAL A 776 4.31 18.33 -13.61
CA VAL A 776 3.30 18.11 -12.57
C VAL A 776 2.36 17.00 -13.04
N GLY A 777 2.14 16.00 -12.18
CA GLY A 777 1.30 14.86 -12.49
C GLY A 777 1.99 13.80 -13.37
N THR A 778 1.24 12.80 -13.79
CA THR A 778 1.74 11.74 -14.65
C THR A 778 1.81 12.23 -16.11
N VAL A 779 2.96 12.75 -16.49
CA VAL A 779 3.33 12.93 -17.90
C VAL A 779 4.27 11.78 -18.23
N PHE A 780 3.81 10.80 -18.98
CA PHE A 780 4.58 9.66 -19.43
C PHE A 780 5.03 9.82 -20.87
#